data_68eaf01d208c95f61e24f5313a06c3a4
#
_entry.id   68eaf01d208c95f61e24f5313a06c3a4
#
_cell.length_a   1.000
_cell.length_b   1.000
_cell.length_c   1.000
_cell.angle_alpha   90.00
_cell.angle_beta   90.00
_cell.angle_gamma   90.00
#
_symmetry.space_group_name_H-M   'P 1'
#
loop_
_entity.id
_entity.type
_entity.pdbx_description
1 polymer ?
#
loop_
_entity_poly.entity_id
_entity_poly.type
_entity_poly.pdbx_seq_one_letter_code
_entity_poly.pdbx_strand_id
1 'polypeptide(L)'
;MEQVKANYDSQGQRIVLTVPPDWLPEQTFSGAAHNGEHYAGRSSNGALLNYDFYTSQNRGGGSHLSAWNELRLFGSSGQFASNGIWQQQLSGSSAYQQDGYTRYDTWWAAENEENAQTLRVGDLVTDSLAWSSSVRLGGIQLGRDFSVRPDLITYPLPSFAGQAAVPSTVDLFVNGYKNSSNSVQPGPFSLTNMPFVNGAGEAVVVTTDALGRRISTTLPFYVASALLKKGLSDYSIAGGALRENYGLNSFDYGQAASSGSYRYGVNDWLTLESHAEAAKSLALGGGGVQMGIGSFGVVNGAVSQSQMQGQRGNQYNWGYQYSASRYSVGFQQTVRSAGFANLALYGEQQASNTLNFATLSRRSAQYSASLALDRFGNLGAALIDITPATGDRTRLLNLSWSKTLWGNSSLYLSATRDQQAGNWSGALSLVIPFSNLSNASMTMQRDAQGNNSQRVEVSRAMPSDGGLAYDAAWANQSINGHYRQASVQWRNNQLDASAGFYGDDSYNTRWADLSGSVILMDNSLFAANQVNDAFVLVKTDYPDIKVSYENQLMGETNSQGYLLVPRVSAWYPAKYEINTLDLPADMTSSSVEQRFAVKRQSGYLLHFPITPLRAASVILYDQHGDPLPVSTTLTRDGQQNEYVGYDGIVWMENLAVHNAIHAETPDGRLCNAELTVADTKPKSLMTYGPLVCALSPLPTETTP
;
A
#
# COMPACT_ATOMS: atom_id res chain seq x y z
N MET A 1 31.25 5.59 -23.46
CA MET A 1 30.95 6.90 -22.85
C MET A 1 30.28 7.92 -23.79
N GLU A 2 30.04 7.58 -25.07
CA GLU A 2 29.40 8.51 -26.04
C GLU A 2 27.86 8.59 -25.99
N GLN A 3 27.20 7.92 -25.07
CA GLN A 3 25.72 7.85 -25.04
C GLN A 3 25.06 8.76 -23.98
N VAL A 4 25.83 9.43 -23.14
CA VAL A 4 25.31 10.36 -22.15
C VAL A 4 25.49 11.79 -22.67
N LYS A 5 24.40 12.50 -22.87
CA LYS A 5 24.42 13.94 -23.19
C LYS A 5 24.22 14.74 -21.93
N ALA A 6 25.18 15.60 -21.61
CA ALA A 6 25.07 16.57 -20.52
C ALA A 6 24.72 17.94 -21.11
N ASN A 7 23.65 18.55 -20.61
CA ASN A 7 23.26 19.89 -20.97
C ASN A 7 23.20 20.76 -19.70
N TYR A 8 23.84 21.91 -19.74
CA TYR A 8 23.86 22.83 -18.62
C TYR A 8 22.69 23.82 -18.73
N ASP A 9 21.75 23.73 -17.80
CA ASP A 9 20.66 24.71 -17.64
C ASP A 9 21.18 25.89 -16.81
N SER A 10 21.54 26.98 -17.50
CA SER A 10 22.10 28.19 -16.85
C SER A 10 21.06 28.96 -16.03
N GLN A 11 19.76 28.83 -16.29
CA GLN A 11 18.70 29.47 -15.52
C GLN A 11 18.41 28.70 -14.21
N GLY A 12 18.42 27.38 -14.26
CA GLY A 12 18.22 26.51 -13.10
C GLY A 12 19.52 26.14 -12.36
N GLN A 13 20.68 26.58 -12.83
CA GLN A 13 22.02 26.25 -12.29
C GLN A 13 22.23 24.73 -12.07
N ARG A 14 21.76 23.90 -13.01
CA ARG A 14 21.81 22.44 -12.91
C ARG A 14 22.32 21.81 -14.21
N ILE A 15 22.99 20.69 -14.06
CA ILE A 15 23.39 19.84 -15.19
C ILE A 15 22.29 18.84 -15.45
N VAL A 16 21.68 18.89 -16.63
CA VAL A 16 20.70 17.91 -17.09
C VAL A 16 21.42 16.83 -17.86
N LEU A 17 21.42 15.61 -17.35
CA LEU A 17 21.97 14.45 -18.01
C LEU A 17 20.86 13.71 -18.76
N THR A 18 20.96 13.61 -20.06
CA THR A 18 20.10 12.74 -20.86
C THR A 18 20.81 11.41 -21.04
N VAL A 19 20.26 10.37 -20.41
CA VAL A 19 20.77 9.00 -20.47
C VAL A 19 19.80 8.14 -21.30
N PRO A 20 20.28 7.09 -21.98
CA PRO A 20 19.41 6.13 -22.65
C PRO A 20 18.39 5.52 -21.67
N PRO A 21 17.13 5.25 -22.08
CA PRO A 21 16.10 4.69 -21.21
C PRO A 21 16.48 3.35 -20.56
N ASP A 22 17.32 2.57 -21.21
CA ASP A 22 17.88 1.29 -20.74
C ASP A 22 18.90 1.45 -19.60
N TRP A 23 19.34 2.67 -19.32
CA TRP A 23 20.21 3.00 -18.18
C TRP A 23 19.43 3.52 -16.97
N LEU A 24 18.15 3.82 -17.15
CA LEU A 24 17.29 4.20 -16.02
C LEU A 24 17.04 2.96 -15.15
N PRO A 25 17.19 3.08 -13.84
CA PRO A 25 16.95 1.97 -12.93
C PRO A 25 15.53 1.45 -13.10
N GLU A 26 15.38 0.12 -13.10
CA GLU A 26 14.10 -0.56 -13.04
C GLU A 26 13.30 0.02 -11.87
N GLN A 27 12.03 0.38 -12.09
CA GLN A 27 11.14 0.85 -11.03
C GLN A 27 10.84 -0.33 -10.11
N THR A 28 11.71 -0.61 -9.18
CA THR A 28 11.44 -1.50 -8.08
C THR A 28 10.60 -0.73 -7.07
N PHE A 29 9.33 -1.07 -6.95
CA PHE A 29 8.53 -0.73 -5.79
C PHE A 29 8.98 -1.62 -4.64
N SER A 30 10.21 -1.46 -4.24
CA SER A 30 10.73 -2.04 -3.03
C SER A 30 10.11 -1.29 -1.88
N GLY A 31 9.29 -1.94 -1.08
CA GLY A 31 8.91 -1.46 0.22
C GLY A 31 10.09 -1.39 1.22
N ALA A 32 11.31 -1.71 0.77
CA ALA A 32 12.51 -1.46 1.54
C ALA A 32 12.84 0.02 1.46
N ALA A 33 12.57 0.73 2.53
CA ALA A 33 13.08 2.06 2.75
C ALA A 33 14.62 2.05 2.56
N HIS A 34 15.14 3.12 2.03
CA HIS A 34 16.57 3.42 2.06
C HIS A 34 17.15 3.13 3.44
N ASN A 35 18.45 2.88 3.55
CA ASN A 35 19.21 2.96 4.80
C ASN A 35 19.02 4.34 5.41
N GLY A 36 17.87 4.56 6.02
CA GLY A 36 17.41 5.84 6.47
C GLY A 36 17.32 5.88 7.98
N GLU A 37 17.29 7.06 8.47
CA GLU A 37 16.96 7.38 9.84
C GLU A 37 15.71 6.62 10.30
N HIS A 38 15.78 6.01 11.48
CA HIS A 38 14.63 5.35 12.06
C HIS A 38 13.62 6.40 12.54
N TYR A 39 12.42 6.34 12.02
CA TYR A 39 11.29 7.13 12.48
C TYR A 39 10.38 6.26 13.35
N ALA A 40 10.30 6.60 14.64
CA ALA A 40 9.40 5.90 15.55
C ALA A 40 7.95 6.04 15.08
N GLY A 41 7.20 4.94 15.12
CA GLY A 41 5.80 4.92 14.73
C GLY A 41 4.94 5.71 15.70
N ARG A 42 4.18 6.67 15.19
CA ARG A 42 3.26 7.51 15.96
C ARG A 42 1.84 6.96 15.89
N SER A 43 1.10 7.14 16.96
CA SER A 43 -0.32 6.82 17.04
C SER A 43 -0.99 7.75 18.04
N SER A 44 -2.20 8.18 17.74
CA SER A 44 -3.10 8.90 18.66
C SER A 44 -4.25 7.99 19.03
N ASN A 45 -4.93 8.28 20.14
CA ASN A 45 -6.10 7.50 20.55
C ASN A 45 -7.31 7.81 19.66
N GLY A 46 -8.02 6.78 19.25
CA GLY A 46 -9.22 6.94 18.44
C GLY A 46 -9.96 5.63 18.20
N ALA A 47 -11.10 5.77 17.54
CA ALA A 47 -11.92 4.66 17.07
C ALA A 47 -12.29 4.86 15.60
N LEU A 48 -12.46 3.77 14.89
CA LEU A 48 -12.81 3.77 13.48
C LEU A 48 -13.81 2.66 13.20
N LEU A 49 -14.83 2.97 12.42
CA LEU A 49 -15.77 2.01 11.87
C LEU A 49 -15.69 2.06 10.34
N ASN A 50 -15.10 1.05 9.73
CA ASN A 50 -15.19 0.81 8.30
C ASN A 50 -16.53 0.17 7.96
N TYR A 51 -17.12 0.55 6.84
CA TYR A 51 -18.32 -0.07 6.29
C TYR A 51 -18.22 -0.22 4.77
N ASP A 52 -18.88 -1.27 4.27
CA ASP A 52 -18.99 -1.57 2.85
C ASP A 52 -20.34 -2.24 2.60
N PHE A 53 -21.23 -1.53 1.93
CA PHE A 53 -22.57 -1.98 1.55
C PHE A 53 -22.57 -2.37 0.09
N TYR A 54 -22.78 -3.65 -0.17
CA TYR A 54 -22.85 -4.18 -1.52
C TYR A 54 -24.21 -4.81 -1.79
N THR A 55 -24.80 -4.47 -2.92
CA THR A 55 -26.02 -5.13 -3.40
C THR A 55 -25.85 -5.58 -4.84
N SER A 56 -26.42 -6.71 -5.16
CA SER A 56 -26.49 -7.16 -6.55
C SER A 56 -27.82 -7.80 -6.87
N GLN A 57 -28.18 -7.72 -8.15
CA GLN A 57 -29.36 -8.33 -8.72
C GLN A 57 -28.99 -9.09 -9.98
N ASN A 58 -29.24 -10.39 -9.96
CA ASN A 58 -29.02 -11.27 -11.11
C ASN A 58 -30.33 -11.51 -11.85
N ARG A 59 -30.31 -11.36 -13.16
CA ARG A 59 -31.48 -11.70 -14.00
C ARG A 59 -31.79 -13.19 -13.90
N GLY A 60 -32.92 -13.52 -13.29
CA GLY A 60 -33.38 -14.93 -13.09
C GLY A 60 -32.79 -15.64 -11.86
N GLY A 61 -31.86 -15.02 -11.11
CA GLY A 61 -31.14 -15.63 -9.98
C GLY A 61 -31.42 -15.04 -8.60
N GLY A 62 -32.10 -13.88 -8.54
CA GLY A 62 -32.38 -13.22 -7.27
C GLY A 62 -31.49 -12.00 -6.98
N SER A 63 -31.73 -11.38 -5.84
CA SER A 63 -30.99 -10.21 -5.36
C SER A 63 -30.55 -10.41 -3.92
N HIS A 64 -29.40 -9.86 -3.57
CA HIS A 64 -28.86 -9.92 -2.22
C HIS A 64 -28.24 -8.57 -1.82
N LEU A 65 -28.17 -8.37 -0.51
CA LEU A 65 -27.52 -7.25 0.14
C LEU A 65 -26.51 -7.78 1.15
N SER A 66 -25.33 -7.22 1.16
CA SER A 66 -24.33 -7.47 2.19
C SER A 66 -23.79 -6.19 2.77
N ALA A 67 -23.45 -6.21 4.06
CA ALA A 67 -22.84 -5.10 4.77
C ALA A 67 -21.64 -5.64 5.56
N TRP A 68 -20.45 -5.42 5.02
CA TRP A 68 -19.24 -5.70 5.76
C TRP A 68 -18.92 -4.54 6.69
N ASN A 69 -18.38 -4.83 7.87
CA ASN A 69 -17.98 -3.82 8.84
C ASN A 69 -16.73 -4.24 9.59
N GLU A 70 -15.95 -3.26 10.03
CA GLU A 70 -14.81 -3.43 10.92
C GLU A 70 -14.79 -2.30 11.95
N LEU A 71 -14.95 -2.64 13.21
CA LEU A 71 -14.68 -1.73 14.33
C LEU A 71 -13.22 -1.85 14.73
N ARG A 72 -12.52 -0.72 14.80
CA ARG A 72 -11.12 -0.63 15.20
C ARG A 72 -10.96 0.40 16.30
N LEU A 73 -10.25 0.02 17.36
CA LEU A 73 -9.80 0.92 18.44
C LEU A 73 -8.28 0.95 18.40
N PHE A 74 -7.69 2.11 18.46
CA PHE A 74 -6.24 2.26 18.33
C PHE A 74 -5.69 3.32 19.28
N GLY A 75 -4.41 3.18 19.63
CA GLY A 75 -3.70 4.08 20.52
C GLY A 75 -2.27 3.63 20.79
N SER A 76 -1.62 4.25 21.75
CA SER A 76 -0.23 3.96 22.12
C SER A 76 -0.03 2.52 22.64
N SER A 77 -1.05 1.91 23.25
CA SER A 77 -1.01 0.56 23.85
C SER A 77 -1.31 -0.56 22.86
N GLY A 78 -1.55 -0.25 21.60
CA GLY A 78 -1.86 -1.23 20.55
C GLY A 78 -3.20 -0.95 19.88
N GLN A 79 -3.62 -1.90 19.05
CA GLN A 79 -4.85 -1.82 18.28
C GLN A 79 -5.74 -3.04 18.54
N PHE A 80 -7.04 -2.79 18.63
CA PHE A 80 -8.09 -3.81 18.67
C PHE A 80 -8.91 -3.71 17.38
N ALA A 81 -9.26 -4.83 16.78
CA ALA A 81 -10.18 -4.87 15.66
C ALA A 81 -11.17 -6.02 15.78
N SER A 82 -12.40 -5.77 15.33
CA SER A 82 -13.43 -6.80 15.16
C SER A 82 -14.17 -6.55 13.86
N ASN A 83 -14.24 -7.56 12.99
CA ASN A 83 -14.89 -7.44 11.70
C ASN A 83 -15.84 -8.59 11.42
N GLY A 84 -16.73 -8.36 10.46
CA GLY A 84 -17.70 -9.36 10.02
C GLY A 84 -18.57 -8.83 8.89
N ILE A 85 -19.51 -9.66 8.46
CA ILE A 85 -20.42 -9.33 7.38
C ILE A 85 -21.86 -9.67 7.80
N TRP A 86 -22.77 -8.78 7.53
CA TRP A 86 -24.20 -9.05 7.55
C TRP A 86 -24.66 -9.29 6.12
N GLN A 87 -25.45 -10.35 5.92
CA GLN A 87 -25.95 -10.73 4.60
C GLN A 87 -27.46 -10.98 4.67
N GLN A 88 -28.14 -10.58 3.61
CA GLN A 88 -29.57 -10.86 3.44
C GLN A 88 -29.91 -11.11 1.99
N GLN A 89 -30.62 -12.19 1.75
CA GLN A 89 -31.24 -12.44 0.45
C GLN A 89 -32.54 -11.65 0.34
N LEU A 90 -32.65 -10.80 -0.68
CA LEU A 90 -33.83 -9.95 -0.92
C LEU A 90 -34.85 -10.63 -1.82
N SER A 91 -34.39 -11.47 -2.76
CA SER A 91 -35.26 -12.24 -3.66
C SER A 91 -34.54 -13.46 -4.22
N GLY A 92 -35.31 -14.44 -4.72
CA GLY A 92 -34.78 -15.70 -5.27
C GLY A 92 -34.45 -16.70 -4.17
N SER A 93 -33.79 -17.82 -4.54
CA SER A 93 -33.25 -18.81 -3.60
C SER A 93 -31.79 -19.10 -3.93
N SER A 94 -30.92 -18.99 -2.96
CA SER A 94 -29.54 -19.45 -3.05
C SER A 94 -29.31 -20.56 -2.02
N ALA A 95 -28.86 -21.71 -2.47
CA ALA A 95 -28.56 -22.82 -1.57
C ALA A 95 -27.31 -22.60 -0.70
N TYR A 96 -26.55 -21.53 -0.95
CA TYR A 96 -25.22 -21.30 -0.36
C TYR A 96 -25.10 -20.01 0.48
N GLN A 97 -26.16 -19.23 0.61
CA GLN A 97 -26.11 -17.96 1.33
C GLN A 97 -26.88 -18.07 2.65
N GLN A 98 -26.19 -17.84 3.76
CA GLN A 98 -26.79 -17.74 5.07
C GLN A 98 -27.17 -16.28 5.34
N ASP A 99 -28.44 -16.04 5.63
CA ASP A 99 -28.89 -14.72 6.11
C ASP A 99 -28.41 -14.50 7.55
N GLY A 100 -28.05 -13.26 7.87
CA GLY A 100 -27.63 -12.86 9.20
C GLY A 100 -26.20 -12.33 9.25
N TYR A 101 -25.70 -12.17 10.48
CA TYR A 101 -24.36 -11.64 10.74
C TYR A 101 -23.37 -12.78 10.99
N THR A 102 -22.28 -12.78 10.24
CA THR A 102 -21.13 -13.65 10.44
C THR A 102 -19.93 -12.84 10.85
N ARG A 103 -19.44 -13.06 12.07
CA ARG A 103 -18.18 -12.48 12.54
C ARG A 103 -17.01 -13.20 11.90
N TYR A 104 -16.03 -12.45 11.40
CA TYR A 104 -14.81 -13.01 10.86
C TYR A 104 -13.73 -13.08 11.92
N ASP A 105 -13.07 -11.96 12.22
CA ASP A 105 -11.94 -11.92 13.13
C ASP A 105 -12.20 -10.92 14.27
N THR A 106 -11.70 -11.23 15.46
CA THR A 106 -11.59 -10.31 16.60
C THR A 106 -10.24 -10.51 17.24
N TRP A 107 -9.44 -9.46 17.30
CA TRP A 107 -8.08 -9.54 17.82
C TRP A 107 -7.62 -8.22 18.42
N TRP A 108 -6.59 -8.32 19.25
CA TRP A 108 -5.78 -7.22 19.74
C TRP A 108 -4.32 -7.48 19.40
N ALA A 109 -3.58 -6.43 19.02
CA ALA A 109 -2.16 -6.52 18.72
C ALA A 109 -1.40 -5.32 19.29
N ALA A 110 -0.15 -5.57 19.65
CA ALA A 110 0.81 -4.54 20.04
C ALA A 110 2.18 -4.84 19.44
N GLU A 111 2.85 -3.80 18.98
CA GLU A 111 4.18 -3.89 18.37
C GLU A 111 5.24 -3.24 19.26
N ASN A 112 6.40 -3.91 19.33
CA ASN A 112 7.63 -3.39 19.93
C ASN A 112 8.63 -3.12 18.80
N GLU A 113 8.85 -1.85 18.49
CA GLU A 113 9.75 -1.41 17.41
C GLU A 113 11.21 -1.72 17.69
N GLU A 114 11.68 -1.60 18.95
CA GLU A 114 13.09 -1.83 19.31
C GLU A 114 13.53 -3.24 18.95
N ASN A 115 12.67 -4.22 19.21
CA ASN A 115 12.94 -5.63 18.99
C ASN A 115 12.28 -6.16 17.69
N ALA A 116 11.58 -5.31 16.93
CA ALA A 116 10.78 -5.72 15.78
C ALA A 116 9.86 -6.91 16.11
N GLN A 117 9.07 -6.80 17.18
CA GLN A 117 8.20 -7.87 17.69
C GLN A 117 6.73 -7.45 17.63
N THR A 118 5.87 -8.41 17.33
CA THR A 118 4.42 -8.25 17.40
C THR A 118 3.83 -9.32 18.30
N LEU A 119 3.04 -8.90 19.28
CA LEU A 119 2.17 -9.74 20.08
C LEU A 119 0.75 -9.60 19.57
N ARG A 120 0.09 -10.71 19.26
CA ARG A 120 -1.31 -10.75 18.83
C ARG A 120 -2.11 -11.70 19.72
N VAL A 121 -3.31 -11.28 20.13
CA VAL A 121 -4.24 -12.05 20.96
C VAL A 121 -5.61 -12.03 20.30
N GLY A 122 -6.25 -13.18 20.21
CA GLY A 122 -7.55 -13.35 19.55
C GLY A 122 -7.42 -14.17 18.26
N ASP A 123 -8.17 -13.82 17.24
CA ASP A 123 -8.06 -14.49 15.94
C ASP A 123 -6.76 -14.09 15.26
N LEU A 124 -6.04 -15.08 14.81
CA LEU A 124 -4.73 -14.92 14.18
C LEU A 124 -4.49 -15.96 13.10
N VAL A 125 -3.57 -15.65 12.22
CA VAL A 125 -3.02 -16.58 11.22
C VAL A 125 -1.57 -16.83 11.59
N THR A 126 -1.19 -18.10 11.74
CA THR A 126 0.19 -18.45 12.08
C THR A 126 1.14 -18.08 10.94
N ASP A 127 2.33 -17.65 11.28
CA ASP A 127 3.38 -17.46 10.29
C ASP A 127 3.85 -18.80 9.73
N SER A 128 4.30 -18.77 8.48
CA SER A 128 4.78 -19.97 7.78
C SER A 128 6.12 -19.74 7.10
N LEU A 129 6.88 -20.81 6.97
CA LEU A 129 8.05 -20.88 6.11
C LEU A 129 7.64 -21.29 4.69
N ALA A 130 8.54 -21.14 3.71
CA ALA A 130 8.28 -21.51 2.32
C ALA A 130 7.85 -22.96 2.12
N TRP A 131 8.13 -23.81 3.06
CA TRP A 131 7.83 -25.24 3.05
C TRP A 131 6.81 -25.69 4.11
N SER A 132 6.30 -24.75 4.92
CA SER A 132 5.22 -25.00 5.89
C SER A 132 3.92 -24.31 5.48
N SER A 133 2.86 -24.52 6.22
CA SER A 133 1.53 -23.96 5.97
C SER A 133 1.09 -23.08 7.13
N SER A 134 0.35 -22.02 6.84
CA SER A 134 -0.33 -21.21 7.85
C SER A 134 -1.67 -21.82 8.20
N VAL A 135 -2.11 -21.61 9.43
CA VAL A 135 -3.45 -21.97 9.90
C VAL A 135 -4.06 -20.81 10.70
N ARG A 136 -5.38 -20.79 10.79
CA ARG A 136 -6.12 -19.85 11.63
C ARG A 136 -6.31 -20.43 13.02
N LEU A 137 -5.97 -19.62 14.04
CA LEU A 137 -6.16 -19.95 15.45
C LEU A 137 -6.91 -18.81 16.14
N GLY A 138 -7.69 -19.17 17.17
CA GLY A 138 -8.08 -18.24 18.22
C GLY A 138 -7.14 -18.47 19.40
N GLY A 139 -6.22 -17.54 19.67
CA GLY A 139 -5.20 -17.75 20.70
C GLY A 139 -4.23 -16.59 20.82
N ILE A 140 -2.95 -16.91 20.99
CA ILE A 140 -1.87 -15.96 21.21
C ILE A 140 -0.73 -16.27 20.22
N GLN A 141 -0.15 -15.24 19.64
CA GLN A 141 1.03 -15.31 18.79
C GLN A 141 2.02 -14.23 19.20
N LEU A 142 3.28 -14.65 19.37
CA LEU A 142 4.41 -13.76 19.52
C LEU A 142 5.41 -14.07 18.41
N GLY A 143 5.76 -13.07 17.63
CA GLY A 143 6.69 -13.23 16.53
C GLY A 143 7.55 -12.00 16.30
N ARG A 144 8.61 -12.19 15.54
CA ARG A 144 9.39 -11.10 14.98
C ARG A 144 8.73 -10.63 13.70
N ASP A 145 8.52 -9.34 13.59
CA ASP A 145 7.93 -8.70 12.43
C ASP A 145 8.80 -7.54 11.97
N PHE A 146 9.63 -7.79 10.99
CA PHE A 146 10.51 -6.74 10.45
C PHE A 146 9.78 -5.63 9.69
N SER A 147 8.50 -5.80 9.40
CA SER A 147 7.72 -4.74 8.74
C SER A 147 7.46 -3.54 9.66
N VAL A 148 7.59 -3.71 11.00
CA VAL A 148 7.55 -2.58 11.96
C VAL A 148 8.85 -1.76 11.95
N ARG A 149 9.90 -2.27 11.30
CA ARG A 149 11.21 -1.66 11.15
C ARG A 149 11.66 -1.69 9.68
N PRO A 150 11.00 -0.92 8.80
CA PRO A 150 11.32 -0.91 7.37
C PRO A 150 12.71 -0.33 7.06
N ASP A 151 13.33 0.33 8.04
CA ASP A 151 14.73 0.77 8.00
C ASP A 151 15.72 -0.38 8.12
N LEU A 152 15.32 -1.53 8.69
CA LEU A 152 16.17 -2.70 8.79
C LEU A 152 16.20 -3.46 7.47
N ILE A 153 17.37 -3.58 6.88
CA ILE A 153 17.57 -4.41 5.69
C ILE A 153 17.60 -5.87 6.11
N THR A 154 16.52 -6.57 5.87
CA THR A 154 16.44 -8.03 5.94
C THR A 154 16.49 -8.55 4.52
N TYR A 155 17.59 -9.13 4.10
CA TYR A 155 17.84 -9.51 2.70
C TYR A 155 17.34 -10.89 2.36
N PRO A 156 17.14 -11.13 1.06
CA PRO A 156 16.34 -10.43 0.08
C PRO A 156 14.91 -10.93 0.08
N LEU A 157 13.95 -10.03 -0.01
CA LEU A 157 12.58 -10.44 -0.21
C LEU A 157 12.42 -10.97 -1.62
N PRO A 158 11.87 -12.16 -1.85
CA PRO A 158 11.42 -12.54 -3.17
C PRO A 158 10.27 -11.62 -3.53
N SER A 159 10.42 -10.92 -4.61
CA SER A 159 9.34 -10.22 -5.22
C SER A 159 8.45 -11.22 -5.96
N PHE A 160 7.16 -11.25 -5.68
CA PHE A 160 6.21 -11.75 -6.64
C PHE A 160 6.18 -10.73 -7.79
N ALA A 161 6.85 -11.06 -8.88
CA ALA A 161 6.89 -10.22 -10.04
C ALA A 161 5.64 -10.50 -10.87
N GLY A 162 4.62 -9.70 -10.69
CA GLY A 162 3.55 -9.54 -11.67
C GLY A 162 3.85 -8.31 -12.51
N GLN A 163 3.45 -8.30 -13.76
CA GLN A 163 3.57 -7.14 -14.63
C GLN A 163 2.17 -6.64 -14.94
N ALA A 164 1.82 -5.47 -14.44
CA ALA A 164 0.63 -4.76 -14.85
C ALA A 164 0.97 -3.91 -16.08
N ALA A 165 0.45 -4.26 -17.24
CA ALA A 165 0.65 -3.47 -18.47
C ALA A 165 -0.09 -2.13 -18.43
N VAL A 166 -1.08 -2.00 -17.56
CA VAL A 166 -1.96 -0.82 -17.37
C VAL A 166 -2.29 -0.69 -15.89
N PRO A 167 -2.77 0.47 -15.42
CA PRO A 167 -3.31 0.59 -14.08
C PRO A 167 -4.28 -0.55 -13.81
N SER A 168 -4.04 -1.32 -12.78
CA SER A 168 -4.78 -2.55 -12.49
C SER A 168 -5.22 -2.56 -11.04
N THR A 169 -6.35 -3.20 -10.78
CA THR A 169 -6.76 -3.55 -9.42
C THR A 169 -6.43 -5.00 -9.19
N VAL A 170 -5.68 -5.28 -8.15
CA VAL A 170 -5.37 -6.64 -7.71
C VAL A 170 -6.28 -6.99 -6.57
N ASP A 171 -7.28 -7.81 -6.85
CA ASP A 171 -8.21 -8.33 -5.88
C ASP A 171 -7.78 -9.73 -5.43
N LEU A 172 -7.61 -9.90 -4.14
CA LEU A 172 -7.38 -11.20 -3.54
C LEU A 172 -8.72 -11.80 -3.11
N PHE A 173 -9.10 -12.90 -3.74
CA PHE A 173 -10.25 -13.67 -3.32
C PHE A 173 -9.77 -14.93 -2.60
N VAL A 174 -10.43 -15.20 -1.49
CA VAL A 174 -10.21 -16.37 -0.71
C VAL A 174 -11.53 -17.10 -0.57
N ASN A 175 -11.59 -18.35 -1.07
CA ASN A 175 -12.82 -19.14 -1.11
C ASN A 175 -14.02 -18.40 -1.74
N GLY A 176 -13.74 -17.60 -2.79
CA GLY A 176 -14.78 -16.84 -3.49
C GLY A 176 -15.11 -15.47 -2.90
N TYR A 177 -14.55 -15.11 -1.74
CA TYR A 177 -14.78 -13.83 -1.08
C TYR A 177 -13.61 -12.87 -1.29
N LYS A 178 -13.90 -11.61 -1.62
CA LYS A 178 -12.90 -10.56 -1.77
C LYS A 178 -12.28 -10.23 -0.40
N ASN A 179 -10.99 -10.44 -0.26
CA ASN A 179 -10.26 -10.19 0.99
C ASN A 179 -9.50 -8.85 0.97
N SER A 180 -8.93 -8.48 -0.16
CA SER A 180 -8.26 -7.19 -0.32
C SER A 180 -8.30 -6.72 -1.78
N SER A 181 -8.18 -5.41 -1.96
CA SER A 181 -8.11 -4.75 -3.26
C SER A 181 -6.97 -3.74 -3.22
N ASN A 182 -6.00 -3.88 -4.10
CA ASN A 182 -4.88 -2.96 -4.23
C ASN A 182 -4.85 -2.40 -5.65
N SER A 183 -4.74 -1.09 -5.77
CA SER A 183 -4.54 -0.44 -7.06
C SER A 183 -3.04 -0.44 -7.38
N VAL A 184 -2.66 -0.98 -8.52
CA VAL A 184 -1.28 -1.00 -9.01
C VAL A 184 -1.17 -0.19 -10.30
N GLN A 185 -0.12 0.59 -10.38
CA GLN A 185 0.23 1.34 -11.58
C GLN A 185 0.84 0.40 -12.64
N PRO A 186 0.88 0.78 -13.93
CA PRO A 186 1.55 0.01 -14.95
C PRO A 186 3.00 -0.28 -14.57
N GLY A 187 3.39 -1.51 -14.66
CA GLY A 187 4.75 -1.97 -14.32
C GLY A 187 4.75 -3.29 -13.54
N PRO A 188 5.93 -3.80 -13.21
CA PRO A 188 6.06 -4.94 -12.34
C PRO A 188 5.57 -4.57 -10.93
N PHE A 189 4.76 -5.43 -10.31
CA PHE A 189 4.28 -5.27 -8.94
C PHE A 189 4.63 -6.49 -8.09
N SER A 190 4.87 -6.28 -6.82
CA SER A 190 5.00 -7.36 -5.86
C SER A 190 3.98 -7.19 -4.74
N LEU A 191 3.28 -8.26 -4.44
CA LEU A 191 2.37 -8.34 -3.29
C LEU A 191 3.15 -8.93 -2.10
N THR A 192 3.51 -8.08 -1.17
CA THR A 192 4.07 -8.49 0.12
C THR A 192 2.96 -8.42 1.20
N ASN A 193 3.01 -9.30 2.19
CA ASN A 193 2.06 -9.34 3.32
C ASN A 193 0.62 -9.71 2.96
N MET A 194 0.44 -10.76 2.18
CA MET A 194 -0.91 -11.29 1.94
C MET A 194 -1.42 -12.07 3.16
N PRO A 195 -2.68 -11.84 3.61
CA PRO A 195 -3.29 -12.68 4.62
C PRO A 195 -3.50 -14.08 4.04
N PHE A 196 -2.88 -15.08 4.67
CA PHE A 196 -2.99 -16.46 4.25
C PHE A 196 -4.25 -17.11 4.83
N VAL A 197 -4.84 -18.00 4.04
CA VAL A 197 -5.97 -18.82 4.44
C VAL A 197 -5.53 -20.24 4.68
N ASN A 198 -6.18 -20.90 5.62
CA ASN A 198 -5.93 -22.29 5.99
C ASN A 198 -6.01 -23.25 4.81
N GLY A 199 -5.07 -24.17 4.76
CA GLY A 199 -5.06 -25.28 3.82
C GLY A 199 -4.48 -24.96 2.46
N ALA A 200 -4.32 -25.97 1.64
CA ALA A 200 -4.04 -25.85 0.21
C ALA A 200 -5.27 -25.26 -0.50
N GLY A 201 -5.67 -24.08 -0.10
CA GLY A 201 -6.73 -23.31 -0.73
C GLY A 201 -6.14 -22.53 -1.89
N GLU A 202 -6.90 -22.47 -2.95
CA GLU A 202 -6.63 -21.60 -4.08
C GLU A 202 -6.81 -20.15 -3.64
N ALA A 203 -5.73 -19.43 -3.45
CA ALA A 203 -5.83 -17.98 -3.47
C ALA A 203 -5.95 -17.56 -4.94
N VAL A 204 -7.10 -17.08 -5.32
CA VAL A 204 -7.34 -16.56 -6.66
C VAL A 204 -6.98 -15.09 -6.61
N VAL A 205 -5.83 -14.75 -7.18
CA VAL A 205 -5.50 -13.34 -7.46
C VAL A 205 -6.22 -12.98 -8.75
N VAL A 206 -7.26 -12.19 -8.64
CA VAL A 206 -7.91 -11.59 -9.80
C VAL A 206 -7.28 -10.25 -10.05
N THR A 207 -6.42 -10.19 -11.05
CA THR A 207 -5.98 -8.92 -11.59
C THR A 207 -7.05 -8.44 -12.55
N THR A 208 -7.79 -7.44 -12.15
CA THR A 208 -8.64 -6.70 -13.06
C THR A 208 -7.80 -5.56 -13.59
N ASP A 209 -7.33 -5.68 -14.83
CA ASP A 209 -6.65 -4.57 -15.47
C ASP A 209 -7.64 -3.45 -15.78
N ALA A 210 -7.11 -2.28 -16.11
CA ALA A 210 -7.92 -1.14 -16.55
C ALA A 210 -8.80 -1.48 -17.78
N LEU A 211 -8.70 -2.69 -18.28
CA LEU A 211 -9.43 -3.24 -19.41
C LEU A 211 -10.63 -4.09 -18.96
N GLY A 212 -10.87 -4.18 -17.64
CA GLY A 212 -11.91 -5.03 -17.06
C GLY A 212 -11.68 -6.51 -17.32
N ARG A 213 -10.51 -6.90 -17.84
CA ARG A 213 -10.19 -8.31 -17.99
C ARG A 213 -9.86 -8.86 -16.62
N ARG A 214 -10.65 -9.81 -16.19
CA ARG A 214 -10.34 -10.61 -15.03
C ARG A 214 -9.40 -11.74 -15.45
N ILE A 215 -8.14 -11.60 -15.13
CA ILE A 215 -7.20 -12.72 -15.17
C ILE A 215 -7.20 -13.30 -13.77
N SER A 216 -7.90 -14.42 -13.58
CA SER A 216 -7.80 -15.19 -12.36
C SER A 216 -6.57 -16.09 -12.48
N THR A 217 -5.53 -15.77 -11.75
CA THR A 217 -4.38 -16.67 -11.60
C THR A 217 -4.53 -17.37 -10.27
N THR A 218 -4.81 -18.64 -10.31
CA THR A 218 -4.71 -19.51 -9.17
C THR A 218 -3.23 -19.70 -8.83
N LEU A 219 -2.79 -19.06 -7.77
CA LEU A 219 -1.42 -19.17 -7.29
C LEU A 219 -1.37 -20.11 -6.10
N PRO A 220 -0.72 -21.26 -6.19
CA PRO A 220 -0.14 -21.85 -5.01
C PRO A 220 0.97 -20.91 -4.54
N PHE A 221 0.80 -20.25 -3.39
CA PHE A 221 1.82 -19.35 -2.88
C PHE A 221 3.01 -20.14 -2.34
N TYR A 222 4.14 -19.92 -2.95
CA TYR A 222 5.42 -20.16 -2.32
C TYR A 222 6.15 -18.82 -2.23
N VAL A 223 6.13 -18.24 -1.05
CA VAL A 223 7.05 -17.13 -0.77
C VAL A 223 8.44 -17.77 -0.71
N ALA A 224 9.23 -17.54 -1.74
CA ALA A 224 10.64 -17.86 -1.65
C ALA A 224 11.22 -17.00 -0.52
N SER A 225 11.48 -17.61 0.60
CA SER A 225 11.97 -16.96 1.77
C SER A 225 13.40 -16.52 1.57
N ALA A 226 13.64 -15.27 1.82
CA ALA A 226 14.92 -14.62 1.73
C ALA A 226 15.92 -15.16 2.74
N LEU A 227 17.20 -15.14 2.38
CA LEU A 227 18.29 -15.27 3.32
C LEU A 227 18.19 -14.19 4.39
N LEU A 228 18.33 -14.55 5.65
CA LEU A 228 18.49 -13.59 6.72
C LEU A 228 19.93 -13.12 6.80
N LYS A 229 20.10 -11.83 7.01
CA LYS A 229 21.40 -11.24 7.29
C LYS A 229 22.05 -11.95 8.48
N LYS A 230 23.38 -12.06 8.47
CA LYS A 230 24.17 -12.66 9.55
C LYS A 230 23.76 -12.13 10.93
N GLY A 231 23.48 -13.05 11.84
CA GLY A 231 23.08 -12.76 13.23
C GLY A 231 21.62 -12.37 13.40
N LEU A 232 20.84 -12.19 12.32
CA LEU A 232 19.41 -11.97 12.43
C LEU A 232 18.68 -13.29 12.71
N SER A 233 17.72 -13.22 13.61
CA SER A 233 16.75 -14.28 13.84
C SER A 233 15.35 -13.79 13.51
N ASP A 234 14.56 -14.67 12.96
CA ASP A 234 13.14 -14.48 12.69
C ASP A 234 12.40 -15.66 13.30
N TYR A 235 11.38 -15.39 14.08
CA TYR A 235 10.67 -16.44 14.81
C TYR A 235 9.20 -16.07 15.00
N SER A 236 8.38 -17.07 15.07
CA SER A 236 6.98 -16.96 15.43
C SER A 236 6.55 -18.17 16.24
N ILE A 237 5.84 -17.93 17.33
CA ILE A 237 5.25 -18.97 18.16
C ILE A 237 3.79 -18.61 18.36
N ALA A 238 2.90 -19.51 17.99
CA ALA A 238 1.46 -19.36 18.13
C ALA A 238 0.85 -20.58 18.82
N GLY A 239 -0.15 -20.32 19.65
CA GLY A 239 -0.91 -21.37 20.31
C GLY A 239 -2.33 -20.92 20.60
N GLY A 240 -3.28 -21.84 20.46
CA GLY A 240 -4.69 -21.56 20.65
C GLY A 240 -5.57 -22.71 20.19
N ALA A 241 -6.81 -22.42 19.83
CA ALA A 241 -7.74 -23.35 19.22
C ALA A 241 -7.86 -23.12 17.72
N LEU A 242 -7.90 -24.17 16.91
CA LEU A 242 -8.10 -24.06 15.46
C LEU A 242 -9.41 -23.36 15.15
N ARG A 243 -9.37 -22.37 14.25
CA ARG A 243 -10.54 -21.65 13.77
C ARG A 243 -11.15 -22.42 12.61
N GLU A 244 -12.26 -23.09 12.87
CA GLU A 244 -12.96 -23.92 11.89
C GLU A 244 -14.07 -23.12 11.19
N ASN A 245 -14.51 -23.56 10.01
CA ASN A 245 -15.60 -22.96 9.24
C ASN A 245 -15.55 -21.42 9.16
N TYR A 246 -14.35 -20.88 8.99
CA TYR A 246 -14.14 -19.43 8.88
C TYR A 246 -14.94 -18.83 7.73
N GLY A 247 -15.65 -17.74 8.01
CA GLY A 247 -16.52 -17.08 7.04
C GLY A 247 -17.92 -17.70 6.95
N LEU A 248 -18.15 -18.87 7.56
CA LEU A 248 -19.46 -19.53 7.66
C LEU A 248 -20.04 -19.42 9.07
N ASN A 249 -19.21 -19.68 10.09
CA ASN A 249 -19.63 -19.67 11.50
C ASN A 249 -18.84 -18.62 12.30
N SER A 250 -19.55 -17.88 13.16
CA SER A 250 -18.97 -16.73 13.89
C SER A 250 -17.96 -17.13 14.96
N PHE A 251 -18.13 -18.25 15.69
CA PHE A 251 -17.32 -18.64 16.84
C PHE A 251 -17.03 -20.15 16.84
N ASP A 252 -16.54 -20.66 15.73
CA ASP A 252 -16.26 -22.08 15.59
C ASP A 252 -14.77 -22.34 15.84
N TYR A 253 -14.47 -22.79 17.07
CA TYR A 253 -13.11 -23.09 17.51
C TYR A 253 -13.00 -24.55 17.89
N GLY A 254 -12.11 -25.26 17.19
CA GLY A 254 -11.88 -26.68 17.36
C GLY A 254 -10.82 -27.04 18.38
N GLN A 255 -9.99 -28.00 18.02
CA GLN A 255 -8.96 -28.53 18.90
C GLN A 255 -7.82 -27.53 19.18
N ALA A 256 -7.23 -27.67 20.37
CA ALA A 256 -6.01 -26.93 20.69
C ALA A 256 -4.86 -27.31 19.74
N ALA A 257 -4.16 -26.31 19.26
CA ALA A 257 -3.05 -26.44 18.35
C ALA A 257 -1.96 -25.42 18.64
N SER A 258 -0.74 -25.75 18.26
CA SER A 258 0.39 -24.84 18.32
C SER A 258 1.25 -24.95 17.07
N SER A 259 1.84 -23.83 16.67
CA SER A 259 2.77 -23.75 15.54
C SER A 259 3.94 -22.86 15.93
N GLY A 260 5.14 -23.26 15.55
CA GLY A 260 6.34 -22.46 15.79
C GLY A 260 7.29 -22.56 14.62
N SER A 261 7.89 -21.43 14.26
CA SER A 261 8.93 -21.33 13.25
C SER A 261 10.11 -20.52 13.78
N TYR A 262 11.30 -20.88 13.36
CA TYR A 262 12.51 -20.17 13.68
C TYR A 262 13.46 -20.17 12.50
N ARG A 263 14.01 -19.01 12.18
CA ARG A 263 15.01 -18.80 11.13
C ARG A 263 16.19 -18.05 11.72
N TYR A 264 17.39 -18.41 11.31
CA TYR A 264 18.61 -17.76 11.76
C TYR A 264 19.62 -17.59 10.64
N GLY A 265 20.05 -16.36 10.40
CA GLY A 265 21.13 -16.03 9.49
C GLY A 265 22.49 -16.38 10.12
N VAL A 266 23.07 -17.52 9.75
CA VAL A 266 24.37 -17.95 10.22
C VAL A 266 25.47 -17.03 9.68
N ASN A 267 25.34 -16.70 8.41
CA ASN A 267 26.17 -15.74 7.71
C ASN A 267 25.39 -15.19 6.50
N ASP A 268 26.00 -14.33 5.71
CA ASP A 268 25.32 -13.64 4.57
C ASP A 268 24.94 -14.58 3.40
N TRP A 269 25.33 -15.84 3.44
CA TRP A 269 24.98 -16.82 2.41
C TRP A 269 24.24 -18.05 2.94
N LEU A 270 24.04 -18.18 4.27
CA LEU A 270 23.41 -19.35 4.88
C LEU A 270 22.38 -18.94 5.94
N THR A 271 21.15 -19.34 5.74
CA THR A 271 20.07 -19.26 6.72
C THR A 271 19.59 -20.66 7.06
N LEU A 272 19.50 -20.97 8.34
CA LEU A 272 18.89 -22.19 8.85
C LEU A 272 17.44 -21.92 9.23
N GLU A 273 16.60 -22.92 9.04
CA GLU A 273 15.17 -22.88 9.32
C GLU A 273 14.74 -24.09 10.12
N SER A 274 13.79 -23.91 11.03
CA SER A 274 13.09 -25.00 11.70
C SER A 274 11.62 -24.67 11.86
N HIS A 275 10.77 -25.70 11.87
CA HIS A 275 9.34 -25.57 12.03
C HIS A 275 8.78 -26.76 12.78
N ALA A 276 7.81 -26.52 13.65
CA ALA A 276 7.12 -27.55 14.40
C ALA A 276 5.63 -27.21 14.54
N GLU A 277 4.79 -28.23 14.45
CA GLU A 277 3.34 -28.13 14.67
C GLU A 277 2.89 -29.25 15.61
N ALA A 278 1.92 -28.94 16.46
CA ALA A 278 1.33 -29.93 17.35
C ALA A 278 -0.17 -29.66 17.54
N ALA A 279 -0.93 -30.76 17.54
CA ALA A 279 -2.33 -30.83 17.96
C ALA A 279 -2.60 -32.24 18.54
N LYS A 280 -3.80 -32.47 19.03
CA LYS A 280 -4.17 -33.81 19.50
C LYS A 280 -3.97 -34.83 18.36
N SER A 281 -3.11 -35.83 18.58
CA SER A 281 -2.76 -36.87 17.60
C SER A 281 -1.99 -36.39 16.35
N LEU A 282 -1.55 -35.14 16.28
CA LEU A 282 -0.67 -34.61 15.25
C LEU A 282 0.62 -34.09 15.88
N ALA A 283 1.74 -34.51 15.35
CA ALA A 283 3.05 -33.91 15.59
C ALA A 283 3.79 -33.79 14.25
N LEU A 284 4.33 -32.61 13.99
CA LEU A 284 5.15 -32.32 12.82
C LEU A 284 6.41 -31.60 13.25
N GLY A 285 7.54 -31.96 12.68
CA GLY A 285 8.81 -31.27 12.84
C GLY A 285 9.63 -31.32 11.57
N GLY A 286 10.36 -30.26 11.31
CA GLY A 286 11.19 -30.17 10.12
C GLY A 286 12.28 -29.14 10.24
N GLY A 287 13.26 -29.24 9.34
CA GLY A 287 14.36 -28.31 9.19
C GLY A 287 14.62 -27.99 7.73
N GLY A 288 15.11 -26.80 7.51
CA GLY A 288 15.43 -26.30 6.19
C GLY A 288 16.69 -25.45 6.19
N VAL A 289 17.17 -25.23 5.00
CA VAL A 289 18.35 -24.43 4.73
C VAL A 289 18.11 -23.58 3.49
N GLN A 290 18.56 -22.33 3.55
CA GLN A 290 18.64 -21.45 2.41
C GLN A 290 20.09 -21.03 2.23
N MET A 291 20.61 -21.17 1.01
CA MET A 291 22.00 -20.93 0.70
C MET A 291 22.14 -20.07 -0.55
N GLY A 292 22.81 -18.93 -0.39
CA GLY A 292 23.24 -18.09 -1.50
C GLY A 292 24.45 -18.69 -2.19
N ILE A 293 24.38 -18.83 -3.51
CA ILE A 293 25.50 -19.33 -4.34
C ILE A 293 26.19 -18.14 -5.00
N GLY A 294 26.78 -17.27 -4.21
CA GLY A 294 27.45 -16.07 -4.70
C GLY A 294 26.54 -15.25 -5.61
N SER A 295 26.99 -14.96 -6.83
CA SER A 295 26.22 -14.23 -7.87
C SER A 295 25.24 -15.11 -8.64
N PHE A 296 25.15 -16.41 -8.35
CA PHE A 296 24.32 -17.36 -9.10
C PHE A 296 22.97 -17.64 -8.43
N GLY A 297 22.56 -16.81 -7.48
CA GLY A 297 21.24 -16.89 -6.87
C GLY A 297 21.21 -17.67 -5.54
N VAL A 298 20.04 -18.17 -5.21
CA VAL A 298 19.77 -18.84 -3.93
C VAL A 298 19.17 -20.23 -4.18
N VAL A 299 19.67 -21.21 -3.50
CA VAL A 299 19.04 -22.53 -3.38
C VAL A 299 18.41 -22.68 -2.00
N ASN A 300 17.32 -23.41 -1.93
CA ASN A 300 16.70 -23.80 -0.69
C ASN A 300 16.43 -25.30 -0.66
N GLY A 301 16.40 -25.85 0.54
CA GLY A 301 16.03 -27.24 0.76
C GLY A 301 15.46 -27.43 2.15
N ALA A 302 14.44 -28.26 2.27
CA ALA A 302 13.84 -28.57 3.57
C ALA A 302 13.29 -30.00 3.60
N VAL A 303 13.29 -30.58 4.79
CA VAL A 303 12.71 -31.87 5.10
C VAL A 303 11.84 -31.74 6.33
N SER A 304 10.63 -32.24 6.26
CA SER A 304 9.76 -32.35 7.43
C SER A 304 9.16 -33.75 7.53
N GLN A 305 8.90 -34.18 8.76
CA GLN A 305 8.25 -35.43 9.08
C GLN A 305 7.03 -35.14 9.95
N SER A 306 5.95 -35.80 9.66
CA SER A 306 4.72 -35.74 10.45
C SER A 306 4.28 -37.12 10.91
N GLN A 307 3.58 -37.13 12.04
CA GLN A 307 2.85 -38.28 12.54
C GLN A 307 1.44 -37.83 12.91
N MET A 308 0.45 -38.44 12.30
CA MET A 308 -0.95 -38.17 12.58
C MET A 308 -1.73 -39.48 12.67
N GLN A 309 -2.43 -39.70 13.80
CA GLN A 309 -3.25 -40.90 14.04
C GLN A 309 -2.48 -42.21 13.77
N GLY A 310 -1.20 -42.28 14.11
CA GLY A 310 -0.35 -43.44 13.89
C GLY A 310 0.30 -43.55 12.50
N GLN A 311 -0.14 -42.75 11.54
CA GLN A 311 0.49 -42.70 10.21
C GLN A 311 1.65 -41.71 10.21
N ARG A 312 2.73 -42.06 9.53
CA ARG A 312 3.91 -41.22 9.35
C ARG A 312 4.03 -40.79 7.89
N GLY A 313 4.45 -39.54 7.70
CA GLY A 313 4.70 -39.01 6.39
C GLY A 313 5.88 -38.06 6.35
N ASN A 314 6.46 -37.90 5.18
CA ASN A 314 7.58 -37.03 4.93
C ASN A 314 7.24 -36.04 3.85
N GLN A 315 7.81 -34.83 3.96
CA GLN A 315 7.79 -33.82 2.92
C GLN A 315 9.23 -33.42 2.60
N TYR A 316 9.50 -33.27 1.32
CA TYR A 316 10.74 -32.75 0.80
C TYR A 316 10.43 -31.53 -0.04
N ASN A 317 11.18 -30.46 0.19
CA ASN A 317 11.06 -29.20 -0.53
C ASN A 317 12.43 -28.76 -1.04
N TRP A 318 12.52 -28.31 -2.28
CA TRP A 318 13.74 -27.73 -2.81
C TRP A 318 13.44 -26.74 -3.91
N GLY A 319 14.30 -25.76 -4.06
CA GLY A 319 14.13 -24.73 -5.06
C GLY A 319 15.40 -23.98 -5.35
N TYR A 320 15.32 -23.21 -6.40
CA TYR A 320 16.37 -22.31 -6.85
C TYR A 320 15.79 -21.03 -7.40
N GLN A 321 16.40 -19.92 -7.12
CA GLN A 321 16.00 -18.62 -7.63
C GLN A 321 17.23 -17.82 -8.04
N TYR A 322 17.18 -17.27 -9.26
CA TYR A 322 18.14 -16.33 -9.75
C TYR A 322 17.41 -15.17 -10.44
N SER A 323 17.83 -13.94 -10.16
CA SER A 323 17.29 -12.74 -10.79
C SER A 323 18.42 -11.79 -11.13
N ALA A 324 18.48 -11.38 -12.41
CA ALA A 324 19.38 -10.36 -12.93
C ALA A 324 18.55 -9.27 -13.64
N SER A 325 19.17 -8.16 -14.00
CA SER A 325 18.52 -7.04 -14.67
C SER A 325 17.84 -7.42 -16.00
N ARG A 326 18.34 -8.43 -16.69
CA ARG A 326 17.82 -8.85 -18.01
C ARG A 326 17.10 -10.18 -18.00
N TYR A 327 17.32 -11.04 -17.02
CA TYR A 327 16.66 -12.35 -16.98
C TYR A 327 16.49 -12.85 -15.54
N SER A 328 15.45 -13.63 -15.33
CA SER A 328 15.22 -14.34 -14.09
C SER A 328 14.85 -15.79 -14.37
N VAL A 329 15.27 -16.68 -13.47
CA VAL A 329 14.92 -18.09 -13.51
C VAL A 329 14.61 -18.54 -12.10
N GLY A 330 13.53 -19.29 -11.92
CA GLY A 330 13.16 -19.85 -10.64
C GLY A 330 12.50 -21.22 -10.79
N PHE A 331 12.76 -22.09 -9.84
CA PHE A 331 11.94 -23.29 -9.67
C PHE A 331 11.75 -23.59 -8.19
N GLN A 332 10.63 -24.20 -7.88
CA GLN A 332 10.28 -24.69 -6.56
C GLN A 332 9.55 -26.00 -6.69
N GLN A 333 9.94 -26.98 -5.91
CA GLN A 333 9.29 -28.27 -5.90
C GLN A 333 9.06 -28.78 -4.48
N THR A 334 7.87 -29.31 -4.25
CA THR A 334 7.48 -30.00 -3.03
C THR A 334 6.98 -31.38 -3.36
N VAL A 335 7.46 -32.38 -2.63
CA VAL A 335 7.03 -33.78 -2.75
C VAL A 335 6.62 -34.28 -1.38
N ARG A 336 5.45 -34.90 -1.28
CA ARG A 336 4.89 -35.45 -0.06
C ARG A 336 4.56 -36.93 -0.19
N SER A 337 4.86 -37.68 0.86
CA SER A 337 4.38 -39.05 0.98
C SER A 337 2.88 -39.11 1.30
N ALA A 338 2.25 -40.25 1.10
CA ALA A 338 0.80 -40.41 1.29
C ALA A 338 0.34 -40.17 2.74
N GLY A 339 1.20 -40.41 3.73
CA GLY A 339 0.87 -40.23 5.15
C GLY A 339 1.28 -38.88 5.72
N PHE A 340 1.74 -37.94 4.89
CA PHE A 340 2.11 -36.62 5.37
C PHE A 340 0.88 -35.80 5.75
N ALA A 341 0.93 -35.16 6.93
CA ALA A 341 -0.11 -34.33 7.47
C ALA A 341 0.48 -33.07 8.15
N ASN A 342 -0.27 -32.01 8.19
CA ASN A 342 0.03 -30.76 8.88
C ASN A 342 -1.24 -30.20 9.56
N LEU A 343 -1.13 -29.07 10.26
CA LEU A 343 -2.27 -28.44 10.94
C LEU A 343 -3.37 -28.03 9.98
N ALA A 344 -3.06 -27.62 8.75
CA ALA A 344 -4.05 -27.25 7.77
C ALA A 344 -4.95 -28.45 7.40
N LEU A 345 -4.35 -29.58 7.08
CA LEU A 345 -5.10 -30.83 6.84
C LEU A 345 -5.87 -31.29 8.08
N TYR A 346 -5.27 -31.17 9.26
CA TYR A 346 -5.90 -31.52 10.52
C TYR A 346 -7.17 -30.71 10.78
N GLY A 347 -7.15 -29.39 10.56
CA GLY A 347 -8.30 -28.51 10.70
C GLY A 347 -9.44 -28.86 9.74
N GLU A 348 -9.13 -29.14 8.48
CA GLU A 348 -10.13 -29.56 7.49
C GLU A 348 -10.78 -30.92 7.83
N GLN A 349 -10.00 -31.83 8.35
CA GLN A 349 -10.52 -33.15 8.77
C GLN A 349 -11.46 -33.04 9.97
N GLN A 350 -11.17 -32.19 10.94
CA GLN A 350 -12.03 -31.98 12.10
C GLN A 350 -13.38 -31.35 11.68
N ALA A 351 -13.34 -30.40 10.76
CA ALA A 351 -14.55 -29.73 10.27
C ALA A 351 -15.48 -30.65 9.46
N SER A 352 -14.92 -31.60 8.71
CA SER A 352 -15.69 -32.46 7.80
C SER A 352 -16.02 -33.85 8.32
N ASN A 353 -15.49 -34.26 9.48
CA ASN A 353 -15.56 -35.64 10.02
C ASN A 353 -15.09 -36.73 9.06
N THR A 354 -14.43 -36.37 7.98
CA THR A 354 -13.93 -37.33 6.97
C THR A 354 -12.42 -37.15 6.82
N LEU A 355 -11.67 -38.25 6.93
CA LEU A 355 -10.23 -38.31 6.67
C LEU A 355 -9.96 -38.10 5.16
N ASN A 356 -10.03 -36.89 4.68
CA ASN A 356 -9.76 -36.60 3.29
C ASN A 356 -8.33 -36.08 3.11
N PHE A 357 -7.36 -36.98 2.94
CA PHE A 357 -5.98 -36.64 2.55
C PHE A 357 -5.87 -36.01 1.15
N ALA A 358 -7.01 -35.76 0.49
CA ALA A 358 -7.04 -35.27 -0.87
C ALA A 358 -6.63 -33.79 -1.03
N THR A 359 -6.60 -33.03 0.05
CA THR A 359 -6.33 -31.59 0.01
C THR A 359 -4.86 -31.24 -0.13
N LEU A 360 -3.93 -32.11 0.29
CA LEU A 360 -2.51 -31.90 0.10
C LEU A 360 -2.02 -32.54 -1.19
N SER A 361 -1.51 -31.75 -2.12
CA SER A 361 -0.89 -32.29 -3.34
C SER A 361 0.32 -33.17 -2.99
N ARG A 362 0.45 -34.32 -3.65
CA ARG A 362 1.62 -35.19 -3.53
C ARG A 362 2.86 -34.59 -4.12
N ARG A 363 2.69 -33.87 -5.20
CA ARG A 363 3.76 -33.15 -5.87
C ARG A 363 3.24 -31.81 -6.35
N SER A 364 4.01 -30.76 -6.09
CA SER A 364 3.80 -29.44 -6.67
C SER A 364 5.13 -28.95 -7.17
N ALA A 365 5.22 -28.59 -8.45
CA ALA A 365 6.43 -28.03 -9.06
C ALA A 365 6.06 -26.80 -9.88
N GLN A 366 6.83 -25.76 -9.70
CA GLN A 366 6.71 -24.52 -10.46
C GLN A 366 8.07 -24.15 -11.03
N TYR A 367 8.13 -23.86 -12.32
CA TYR A 367 9.29 -23.37 -13.03
C TYR A 367 8.90 -22.04 -13.66
N SER A 368 9.77 -21.05 -13.58
CA SER A 368 9.56 -19.74 -14.20
C SER A 368 10.83 -19.21 -14.81
N ALA A 369 10.71 -18.51 -15.92
CA ALA A 369 11.79 -17.80 -16.56
C ALA A 369 11.27 -16.50 -17.17
N SER A 370 12.05 -15.44 -17.08
CA SER A 370 11.77 -14.18 -17.78
C SER A 370 13.03 -13.65 -18.45
N LEU A 371 12.84 -12.94 -19.54
CA LEU A 371 13.92 -12.37 -20.35
C LEU A 371 13.49 -11.01 -20.90
N ALA A 372 14.23 -9.97 -20.56
CA ALA A 372 14.08 -8.65 -21.14
C ALA A 372 14.96 -8.54 -22.41
N LEU A 373 14.33 -8.27 -23.54
CA LEU A 373 14.95 -8.19 -24.85
C LEU A 373 15.05 -6.74 -25.34
N ASP A 374 15.26 -5.79 -24.44
CA ASP A 374 15.37 -4.35 -24.72
C ASP A 374 14.27 -3.87 -25.71
N ARG A 375 14.68 -3.46 -26.92
CA ARG A 375 13.74 -3.00 -27.96
C ARG A 375 12.71 -4.04 -28.45
N PHE A 376 12.93 -5.31 -28.16
CA PHE A 376 12.01 -6.38 -28.56
C PHE A 376 11.00 -6.75 -27.49
N GLY A 377 11.06 -6.10 -26.31
CA GLY A 377 10.14 -6.31 -25.20
C GLY A 377 10.57 -7.42 -24.26
N ASN A 378 9.62 -7.95 -23.48
CA ASN A 378 9.88 -8.92 -22.43
C ASN A 378 9.21 -10.25 -22.77
N LEU A 379 9.93 -11.35 -22.57
CA LEU A 379 9.43 -12.71 -22.66
C LEU A 379 9.30 -13.31 -21.27
N GLY A 380 8.23 -14.08 -21.05
CA GLY A 380 8.01 -14.88 -19.85
C GLY A 380 7.62 -16.30 -20.19
N ALA A 381 8.05 -17.24 -19.38
CA ALA A 381 7.63 -18.63 -19.43
C ALA A 381 7.40 -19.16 -18.03
N ALA A 382 6.32 -19.91 -17.81
CA ALA A 382 6.03 -20.60 -16.56
C ALA A 382 5.48 -21.99 -16.83
N LEU A 383 5.97 -22.98 -16.08
CA LEU A 383 5.44 -24.34 -16.09
C LEU A 383 4.99 -24.68 -14.66
N ILE A 384 3.73 -25.03 -14.52
CA ILE A 384 3.11 -25.48 -13.28
C ILE A 384 2.77 -26.95 -13.44
N ASP A 385 3.20 -27.78 -12.48
CA ASP A 385 2.99 -29.23 -12.50
C ASP A 385 2.53 -29.67 -11.12
N ILE A 386 1.24 -29.97 -10.97
CA ILE A 386 0.61 -30.35 -9.71
C ILE A 386 0.03 -31.76 -9.86
N THR A 387 0.42 -32.64 -8.95
CA THR A 387 -0.20 -33.96 -8.79
C THR A 387 -0.94 -33.95 -7.46
N PRO A 388 -2.28 -33.89 -7.45
CA PRO A 388 -3.06 -33.96 -6.22
C PRO A 388 -2.94 -35.33 -5.56
N ALA A 389 -3.40 -35.47 -4.31
CA ALA A 389 -3.41 -36.76 -3.62
C ALA A 389 -4.36 -37.73 -4.31
N THR A 390 -5.47 -37.24 -4.84
CA THR A 390 -6.47 -37.96 -5.65
C THR A 390 -6.86 -37.12 -6.86
N GLY A 391 -7.07 -37.74 -8.00
CA GLY A 391 -7.48 -37.08 -9.24
C GLY A 391 -6.34 -36.90 -10.24
N ASP A 392 -6.65 -36.15 -11.29
CA ASP A 392 -5.77 -36.01 -12.44
C ASP A 392 -4.68 -34.96 -12.21
N ARG A 393 -3.50 -35.24 -12.74
CA ARG A 393 -2.36 -34.31 -12.74
C ARG A 393 -2.69 -33.09 -13.58
N THR A 394 -2.37 -31.91 -13.09
CA THR A 394 -2.46 -30.65 -13.83
C THR A 394 -1.08 -30.20 -14.27
N ARG A 395 -0.90 -29.96 -15.56
CA ARG A 395 0.39 -29.48 -16.11
C ARG A 395 0.15 -28.38 -17.12
N LEU A 396 0.47 -27.14 -16.72
CA LEU A 396 0.22 -25.94 -17.51
C LEU A 396 1.55 -25.29 -17.93
N LEU A 397 1.73 -25.06 -19.21
CA LEU A 397 2.81 -24.24 -19.75
C LEU A 397 2.22 -22.90 -20.19
N ASN A 398 2.68 -21.83 -19.57
CA ASN A 398 2.35 -20.46 -19.95
C ASN A 398 3.53 -19.78 -20.62
N LEU A 399 3.29 -19.11 -21.73
CA LEU A 399 4.24 -18.26 -22.42
C LEU A 399 3.65 -16.86 -22.56
N SER A 400 4.43 -15.84 -22.32
CA SER A 400 4.01 -14.44 -22.44
C SER A 400 5.06 -13.59 -23.14
N TRP A 401 4.58 -12.58 -23.84
CA TRP A 401 5.43 -11.56 -24.46
C TRP A 401 4.74 -10.21 -24.35
N SER A 402 5.52 -9.18 -23.97
CA SER A 402 5.03 -7.82 -23.85
C SER A 402 6.00 -6.84 -24.49
N LYS A 403 5.46 -5.79 -25.09
CA LYS A 403 6.26 -4.74 -25.71
C LYS A 403 5.58 -3.39 -25.62
N THR A 404 6.31 -2.36 -25.24
CA THR A 404 5.87 -0.98 -25.35
C THR A 404 6.02 -0.52 -26.81
N LEU A 405 4.99 0.12 -27.34
CA LEU A 405 4.91 0.63 -28.69
C LEU A 405 4.98 2.18 -28.66
N TRP A 406 4.36 2.84 -29.63
CA TRP A 406 4.29 4.32 -29.71
C TRP A 406 3.42 4.92 -28.61
N GLY A 407 3.72 6.13 -28.17
CA GLY A 407 2.89 6.91 -27.23
C GLY A 407 2.56 6.19 -25.94
N ASN A 408 3.47 5.37 -25.39
CA ASN A 408 3.29 4.51 -24.22
C ASN A 408 2.22 3.41 -24.41
N SER A 409 1.78 3.16 -25.62
CA SER A 409 0.92 2.01 -25.92
C SER A 409 1.65 0.71 -25.64
N SER A 410 0.95 -0.33 -25.24
CA SER A 410 1.54 -1.63 -24.93
C SER A 410 0.82 -2.75 -25.67
N LEU A 411 1.60 -3.72 -26.13
CA LEU A 411 1.11 -4.95 -26.72
C LEU A 411 1.50 -6.12 -25.82
N TYR A 412 0.55 -6.97 -25.55
CA TYR A 412 0.71 -8.15 -24.73
C TYR A 412 0.18 -9.38 -25.45
N LEU A 413 0.96 -10.44 -25.49
CA LEU A 413 0.61 -11.74 -26.02
C LEU A 413 0.82 -12.80 -24.95
N SER A 414 -0.16 -13.67 -24.73
CA SER A 414 -0.01 -14.84 -23.87
C SER A 414 -0.56 -16.09 -24.54
N ALA A 415 0.08 -17.21 -24.25
CA ALA A 415 -0.38 -18.54 -24.68
C ALA A 415 -0.20 -19.51 -23.51
N THR A 416 -1.23 -20.29 -23.23
CA THR A 416 -1.20 -21.33 -22.21
C THR A 416 -1.57 -22.67 -22.83
N ARG A 417 -0.76 -23.69 -22.55
CA ARG A 417 -1.02 -25.06 -22.94
C ARG A 417 -1.31 -25.92 -21.73
N ASP A 418 -2.46 -26.52 -21.68
CA ASP A 418 -2.70 -27.65 -20.81
C ASP A 418 -2.05 -28.90 -21.45
N GLN A 419 -0.97 -29.38 -20.85
CA GLN A 419 -0.22 -30.53 -21.40
C GLN A 419 -0.94 -31.86 -21.20
N GLN A 420 -1.91 -31.92 -20.25
CA GLN A 420 -2.71 -33.10 -20.00
C GLN A 420 -3.85 -33.20 -21.04
N ALA A 421 -4.62 -32.13 -21.17
CA ALA A 421 -5.72 -32.07 -22.14
C ALA A 421 -5.24 -31.81 -23.59
N GLY A 422 -4.00 -31.38 -23.79
CA GLY A 422 -3.44 -31.02 -25.09
C GLY A 422 -3.94 -29.72 -25.69
N ASN A 423 -4.74 -28.97 -24.96
CA ASN A 423 -5.44 -27.77 -25.43
C ASN A 423 -4.59 -26.51 -25.26
N TRP A 424 -4.79 -25.56 -26.17
CA TRP A 424 -4.19 -24.24 -26.13
C TRP A 424 -5.23 -23.17 -25.85
N SER A 425 -4.88 -22.22 -25.01
CA SER A 425 -5.58 -20.94 -24.88
C SER A 425 -4.58 -19.80 -25.11
N GLY A 426 -5.07 -18.65 -25.54
CA GLY A 426 -4.18 -17.50 -25.75
C GLY A 426 -4.94 -16.19 -25.82
N ALA A 427 -4.21 -15.10 -25.59
CA ALA A 427 -4.75 -13.77 -25.66
C ALA A 427 -3.73 -12.81 -26.30
N LEU A 428 -4.26 -11.89 -27.11
CA LEU A 428 -3.54 -10.76 -27.69
C LEU A 428 -4.24 -9.48 -27.21
N SER A 429 -3.52 -8.57 -26.60
CA SER A 429 -4.05 -7.34 -26.07
C SER A 429 -3.24 -6.14 -26.49
N LEU A 430 -3.90 -5.12 -27.02
CA LEU A 430 -3.35 -3.81 -27.33
C LEU A 430 -3.98 -2.77 -26.40
N VAL A 431 -3.15 -1.97 -25.74
CA VAL A 431 -3.57 -0.90 -24.84
C VAL A 431 -3.01 0.41 -25.33
N ILE A 432 -3.87 1.41 -25.43
CA ILE A 432 -3.55 2.74 -25.92
C ILE A 432 -3.96 3.77 -24.88
N PRO A 433 -3.04 4.33 -24.10
CA PRO A 433 -3.33 5.44 -23.21
C PRO A 433 -3.52 6.71 -24.04
N PHE A 434 -4.56 7.48 -23.76
CA PHE A 434 -4.84 8.76 -24.42
C PHE A 434 -4.89 9.95 -23.45
N SER A 435 -4.80 9.67 -22.14
CA SER A 435 -4.52 10.66 -21.10
C SER A 435 -3.83 9.97 -19.92
N ASN A 436 -3.40 10.75 -18.92
CA ASN A 436 -2.77 10.20 -17.71
C ASN A 436 -3.67 9.24 -16.92
N LEU A 437 -4.98 9.37 -17.08
CA LEU A 437 -5.96 8.56 -16.34
C LEU A 437 -6.79 7.65 -17.25
N SER A 438 -6.72 7.80 -18.57
CA SER A 438 -7.65 7.13 -19.47
C SER A 438 -6.93 6.33 -20.54
N ASN A 439 -7.50 5.18 -20.85
CA ASN A 439 -6.99 4.31 -21.90
C ASN A 439 -8.12 3.61 -22.65
N ALA A 440 -7.80 3.15 -23.84
CA ALA A 440 -8.61 2.24 -24.62
C ALA A 440 -7.85 0.96 -24.86
N SER A 441 -8.54 -0.16 -24.97
CA SER A 441 -7.92 -1.43 -25.27
C SER A 441 -8.74 -2.28 -26.22
N MET A 442 -8.02 -3.17 -26.89
CA MET A 442 -8.60 -4.24 -27.68
C MET A 442 -7.92 -5.55 -27.26
N THR A 443 -8.75 -6.55 -26.96
CA THR A 443 -8.26 -7.89 -26.62
C THR A 443 -8.94 -8.94 -27.49
N MET A 444 -8.14 -9.82 -28.06
CA MET A 444 -8.57 -11.03 -28.74
C MET A 444 -8.14 -12.23 -27.90
N GLN A 445 -9.04 -13.11 -27.58
CA GLN A 445 -8.77 -14.29 -26.75
C GLN A 445 -9.37 -15.54 -27.38
N ARG A 446 -8.64 -16.65 -27.22
CA ARG A 446 -9.14 -17.98 -27.51
C ARG A 446 -8.98 -18.85 -26.26
N ASP A 447 -10.04 -19.48 -25.80
CA ASP A 447 -9.98 -20.38 -24.68
C ASP A 447 -9.50 -21.80 -25.05
N ALA A 448 -9.31 -22.64 -24.04
CA ALA A 448 -8.85 -24.02 -24.22
C ALA A 448 -9.83 -24.91 -25.00
N GLN A 449 -11.11 -24.53 -25.05
CA GLN A 449 -12.17 -25.23 -25.81
C GLN A 449 -12.27 -24.74 -27.25
N GLY A 450 -11.49 -23.72 -27.62
CA GLY A 450 -11.44 -23.14 -28.96
C GLY A 450 -12.42 -22.00 -29.19
N ASN A 451 -13.11 -21.53 -28.14
CA ASN A 451 -14.01 -20.40 -28.23
C ASN A 451 -13.23 -19.09 -28.35
N ASN A 452 -13.70 -18.22 -29.20
CA ASN A 452 -13.08 -16.94 -29.44
C ASN A 452 -13.87 -15.82 -28.72
N SER A 453 -13.14 -14.82 -28.22
CA SER A 453 -13.68 -13.59 -27.67
C SER A 453 -12.90 -12.40 -28.20
N GLN A 454 -13.60 -11.36 -28.58
CA GLN A 454 -13.05 -10.07 -28.99
C GLN A 454 -13.66 -9.01 -28.10
N ARG A 455 -12.82 -8.31 -27.35
CA ARG A 455 -13.25 -7.29 -26.38
C ARG A 455 -12.64 -5.94 -26.72
N VAL A 456 -13.45 -4.91 -26.64
CA VAL A 456 -13.03 -3.51 -26.70
C VAL A 456 -13.46 -2.85 -25.41
N GLU A 457 -12.60 -2.01 -24.85
CA GLU A 457 -12.89 -1.33 -23.60
C GLU A 457 -12.29 0.07 -23.59
N VAL A 458 -12.98 0.97 -22.90
CA VAL A 458 -12.51 2.31 -22.54
C VAL A 458 -12.64 2.47 -21.05
N SER A 459 -11.62 2.97 -20.41
CA SER A 459 -11.62 3.19 -18.97
C SER A 459 -10.92 4.48 -18.56
N ARG A 460 -11.36 5.01 -17.43
CA ARG A 460 -10.73 6.12 -16.73
C ARG A 460 -10.49 5.72 -15.28
N ALA A 461 -9.22 5.80 -14.85
CA ALA A 461 -8.84 5.54 -13.47
C ALA A 461 -9.32 6.64 -12.53
N MET A 462 -9.50 6.30 -11.26
CA MET A 462 -9.85 7.26 -10.19
C MET A 462 -8.68 8.21 -9.93
N PRO A 463 -8.88 9.53 -9.97
CA PRO A 463 -7.86 10.49 -9.52
C PRO A 463 -7.48 10.30 -8.04
N SER A 464 -6.27 10.67 -7.67
CA SER A 464 -5.76 10.50 -6.30
C SER A 464 -6.55 11.30 -5.26
N ASP A 465 -7.00 12.49 -5.65
CA ASP A 465 -7.80 13.43 -4.85
C ASP A 465 -9.32 13.16 -4.90
N GLY A 466 -9.72 12.11 -5.61
CA GLY A 466 -11.13 11.76 -5.82
C GLY A 466 -11.70 12.29 -7.14
N GLY A 467 -12.98 12.08 -7.34
CA GLY A 467 -13.68 12.45 -8.57
C GLY A 467 -14.41 11.27 -9.19
N LEU A 468 -14.34 11.16 -10.51
CA LEU A 468 -15.06 10.17 -11.29
C LEU A 468 -14.11 9.22 -12.02
N ALA A 469 -14.34 7.92 -11.83
CA ALA A 469 -13.79 6.86 -12.66
C ALA A 469 -14.91 6.12 -13.38
N TYR A 470 -14.62 5.52 -14.51
CA TYR A 470 -15.57 4.67 -15.24
C TYR A 470 -14.86 3.64 -16.09
N ASP A 471 -15.56 2.58 -16.37
CA ASP A 471 -15.20 1.62 -17.40
C ASP A 471 -16.43 1.27 -18.25
N ALA A 472 -16.19 0.99 -19.51
CA ALA A 472 -17.20 0.43 -20.41
C ALA A 472 -16.54 -0.55 -21.38
N ALA A 473 -17.09 -1.75 -21.45
CA ALA A 473 -16.58 -2.82 -22.29
C ALA A 473 -17.68 -3.51 -23.07
N TRP A 474 -17.32 -3.90 -24.27
CA TRP A 474 -18.11 -4.76 -25.13
C TRP A 474 -17.24 -5.89 -25.66
N ALA A 475 -17.78 -7.10 -25.64
CA ALA A 475 -17.09 -8.24 -26.23
C ALA A 475 -18.07 -9.08 -27.06
N ASN A 476 -17.56 -9.58 -28.19
CA ASN A 476 -18.21 -10.62 -28.98
C ASN A 476 -17.58 -11.98 -28.62
N GLN A 477 -18.42 -12.91 -28.18
CA GLN A 477 -18.00 -14.24 -27.70
C GLN A 477 -18.64 -15.33 -28.55
N SER A 478 -17.89 -16.40 -28.81
CA SER A 478 -18.41 -17.57 -29.54
C SER A 478 -19.49 -18.32 -28.75
N ILE A 479 -19.44 -18.23 -27.41
CA ILE A 479 -20.45 -18.78 -26.50
C ILE A 479 -21.11 -17.61 -25.78
N ASN A 480 -22.41 -17.69 -25.52
CA ASN A 480 -23.22 -16.71 -24.80
C ASN A 480 -23.36 -15.33 -25.50
N GLY A 481 -22.92 -15.19 -26.74
CA GLY A 481 -23.18 -14.00 -27.54
C GLY A 481 -22.37 -12.77 -27.15
N HIS A 482 -23.06 -11.68 -26.84
CA HIS A 482 -22.41 -10.38 -26.63
C HIS A 482 -22.31 -10.07 -25.13
N TYR A 483 -21.06 -9.98 -24.65
CA TYR A 483 -20.80 -9.51 -23.30
C TYR A 483 -20.78 -7.99 -23.26
N ARG A 484 -21.38 -7.40 -22.23
CA ARG A 484 -21.44 -5.97 -21.98
C ARG A 484 -21.17 -5.70 -20.52
N GLN A 485 -20.36 -4.69 -20.27
CA GLN A 485 -20.03 -4.21 -18.94
C GLN A 485 -19.97 -2.70 -18.96
N ALA A 486 -20.50 -2.05 -17.93
CA ALA A 486 -20.20 -0.67 -17.63
C ALA A 486 -20.27 -0.44 -16.13
N SER A 487 -19.36 0.37 -15.62
CA SER A 487 -19.38 0.81 -14.24
C SER A 487 -18.98 2.29 -14.14
N VAL A 488 -19.47 2.89 -13.08
CA VAL A 488 -19.11 4.26 -12.67
C VAL A 488 -18.77 4.20 -11.19
N GLN A 489 -17.67 4.85 -10.83
CA GLN A 489 -17.25 5.03 -9.46
C GLN A 489 -17.06 6.52 -9.20
N TRP A 490 -17.62 6.99 -8.12
CA TRP A 490 -17.44 8.34 -7.62
C TRP A 490 -16.89 8.33 -6.21
N ARG A 491 -15.82 9.07 -6.01
CA ARG A 491 -15.14 9.18 -4.73
C ARG A 491 -14.93 10.64 -4.36
N ASN A 492 -15.25 10.98 -3.14
CA ASN A 492 -14.85 12.23 -2.50
C ASN A 492 -14.04 11.90 -1.22
N ASN A 493 -13.77 12.89 -0.39
CA ASN A 493 -13.01 12.68 0.86
C ASN A 493 -13.78 11.89 1.92
N GLN A 494 -15.06 11.64 1.76
CA GLN A 494 -15.93 11.06 2.77
C GLN A 494 -16.38 9.64 2.45
N LEU A 495 -16.57 9.32 1.19
CA LEU A 495 -17.08 8.01 0.77
C LEU A 495 -16.67 7.67 -0.68
N ASP A 496 -16.79 6.40 -0.99
CA ASP A 496 -16.65 5.84 -2.32
C ASP A 496 -17.96 5.15 -2.69
N ALA A 497 -18.54 5.53 -3.83
CA ALA A 497 -19.77 4.93 -4.34
C ALA A 497 -19.53 4.43 -5.76
N SER A 498 -19.91 3.20 -6.02
CA SER A 498 -19.81 2.62 -7.35
C SER A 498 -21.06 1.85 -7.73
N ALA A 499 -21.36 1.82 -9.01
CA ALA A 499 -22.46 1.05 -9.54
C ALA A 499 -22.16 0.62 -10.96
N GLY A 500 -22.73 -0.50 -11.37
CA GLY A 500 -22.51 -1.00 -12.70
C GLY A 500 -23.39 -2.18 -13.05
N PHE A 501 -23.16 -2.66 -14.24
CA PHE A 501 -23.74 -3.91 -14.71
C PHE A 501 -22.69 -4.68 -15.52
N TYR A 502 -22.83 -5.98 -15.55
CA TYR A 502 -22.06 -6.86 -16.42
C TYR A 502 -22.91 -8.07 -16.80
N GLY A 503 -22.60 -8.65 -17.93
CA GLY A 503 -23.25 -9.88 -18.36
C GLY A 503 -23.20 -10.07 -19.86
N ASP A 504 -23.78 -11.17 -20.29
CA ASP A 504 -23.93 -11.55 -21.69
C ASP A 504 -25.43 -11.72 -22.09
N ASP A 505 -25.68 -12.31 -23.21
CA ASP A 505 -27.05 -12.53 -23.68
C ASP A 505 -27.82 -13.57 -22.83
N SER A 506 -27.12 -14.39 -22.02
CA SER A 506 -27.70 -15.42 -21.16
C SER A 506 -27.89 -14.97 -19.71
N TYR A 507 -27.02 -14.13 -19.18
CA TYR A 507 -27.12 -13.60 -17.82
C TYR A 507 -26.77 -12.11 -17.76
N ASN A 508 -27.32 -11.43 -16.76
CA ASN A 508 -27.02 -10.03 -16.50
C ASN A 508 -27.05 -9.79 -14.99
N THR A 509 -26.03 -9.13 -14.48
CA THR A 509 -25.92 -8.72 -13.09
C THR A 509 -25.83 -7.21 -13.02
N ARG A 510 -26.65 -6.58 -12.19
CA ARG A 510 -26.56 -5.18 -11.79
C ARG A 510 -26.09 -5.15 -10.35
N TRP A 511 -25.22 -4.22 -10.02
CA TRP A 511 -24.66 -4.10 -8.70
C TRP A 511 -24.46 -2.66 -8.30
N ALA A 512 -24.44 -2.42 -7.00
CA ALA A 512 -24.04 -1.15 -6.42
C ALA A 512 -23.26 -1.40 -5.13
N ASP A 513 -22.33 -0.51 -4.86
CA ASP A 513 -21.42 -0.56 -3.72
C ASP A 513 -21.28 0.83 -3.12
N LEU A 514 -21.26 0.90 -1.79
CA LEU A 514 -21.04 2.12 -1.03
C LEU A 514 -20.13 1.82 0.15
N SER A 515 -18.93 2.38 0.14
CA SER A 515 -17.95 2.13 1.18
C SER A 515 -17.37 3.42 1.77
N GLY A 516 -16.93 3.32 3.00
CA GLY A 516 -16.33 4.43 3.72
C GLY A 516 -15.98 4.08 5.15
N SER A 517 -15.66 5.11 5.91
CA SER A 517 -15.28 5.02 7.32
C SER A 517 -15.90 6.15 8.13
N VAL A 518 -16.20 5.86 9.38
CA VAL A 518 -16.51 6.87 10.40
C VAL A 518 -15.41 6.79 11.46
N ILE A 519 -14.75 7.91 11.72
CA ILE A 519 -13.62 8.00 12.64
C ILE A 519 -13.96 8.94 13.78
N LEU A 520 -13.74 8.48 15.01
CA LEU A 520 -13.79 9.29 16.22
C LEU A 520 -12.36 9.59 16.68
N MET A 521 -11.94 10.84 16.58
CA MET A 521 -10.61 11.30 16.95
C MET A 521 -10.66 12.80 17.31
N ASP A 522 -9.80 13.27 18.21
CA ASP A 522 -9.79 14.67 18.68
C ASP A 522 -11.18 15.17 19.10
N ASN A 523 -11.94 14.31 19.82
CA ASN A 523 -13.34 14.55 20.28
C ASN A 523 -14.32 14.94 19.15
N SER A 524 -14.01 14.57 17.91
CA SER A 524 -14.81 14.89 16.72
C SER A 524 -15.03 13.65 15.86
N LEU A 525 -16.14 13.64 15.12
CA LEU A 525 -16.46 12.58 14.17
C LEU A 525 -16.12 13.04 12.76
N PHE A 526 -15.45 12.17 12.03
CA PHE A 526 -15.05 12.39 10.63
C PHE A 526 -15.59 11.25 9.75
N ALA A 527 -16.20 11.61 8.64
CA ALA A 527 -16.46 10.67 7.57
C ALA A 527 -15.27 10.67 6.60
N ALA A 528 -14.87 9.50 6.17
CA ALA A 528 -13.72 9.29 5.30
C ALA A 528 -13.94 8.13 4.34
N ASN A 529 -13.11 8.04 3.33
CA ASN A 529 -12.97 6.82 2.55
C ASN A 529 -12.53 5.65 3.44
N GLN A 530 -12.79 4.44 3.00
CA GLN A 530 -12.39 3.24 3.73
C GLN A 530 -10.90 3.24 4.08
N VAL A 531 -10.61 3.05 5.36
CA VAL A 531 -9.26 3.04 5.91
C VAL A 531 -8.83 1.60 6.14
N ASN A 532 -7.94 1.10 5.28
CA ASN A 532 -7.50 -0.30 5.34
C ASN A 532 -6.33 -0.50 6.31
N ASP A 533 -5.43 0.48 6.44
CA ASP A 533 -4.25 0.38 7.30
C ASP A 533 -4.12 1.63 8.18
N ALA A 534 -3.07 2.40 8.04
CA ALA A 534 -2.84 3.62 8.78
C ALA A 534 -3.49 4.83 8.11
N PHE A 535 -3.74 5.86 8.89
CA PHE A 535 -4.25 7.14 8.40
C PHE A 535 -3.71 8.31 9.22
N VAL A 536 -3.81 9.51 8.68
CA VAL A 536 -3.45 10.75 9.37
C VAL A 536 -4.62 11.73 9.32
N LEU A 537 -4.99 12.24 10.47
CA LEU A 537 -5.89 13.37 10.58
C LEU A 537 -5.05 14.64 10.70
N VAL A 538 -5.03 15.45 9.65
CA VAL A 538 -4.35 16.73 9.63
C VAL A 538 -5.24 17.79 10.24
N LYS A 539 -4.67 18.59 11.15
CA LYS A 539 -5.32 19.72 11.80
C LYS A 539 -4.50 20.98 11.53
N THR A 540 -5.12 21.99 10.97
CA THR A 540 -4.50 23.31 10.70
C THR A 540 -5.11 24.44 11.49
N ASP A 541 -6.20 24.18 12.23
CA ASP A 541 -7.02 25.21 12.91
C ASP A 541 -7.56 26.30 11.96
N TYR A 542 -7.42 26.09 10.63
CA TYR A 542 -7.85 27.02 9.59
C TYR A 542 -8.42 26.25 8.39
N PRO A 543 -9.52 26.72 7.75
CA PRO A 543 -10.11 26.04 6.61
C PRO A 543 -9.33 26.28 5.31
N ASP A 544 -9.69 25.50 4.28
CA ASP A 544 -9.29 25.67 2.88
C ASP A 544 -7.76 25.60 2.63
N ILE A 545 -7.01 24.97 3.57
CA ILE A 545 -5.57 24.75 3.42
C ILE A 545 -5.32 23.45 2.68
N LYS A 546 -4.60 23.52 1.55
CA LYS A 546 -4.19 22.36 0.77
C LYS A 546 -3.14 21.55 1.52
N VAL A 547 -3.39 20.25 1.59
CA VAL A 547 -2.52 19.28 2.23
C VAL A 547 -2.02 18.30 1.20
N SER A 548 -0.71 18.07 1.17
CA SER A 548 -0.07 17.06 0.35
C SER A 548 0.52 15.94 1.19
N TYR A 549 0.46 14.72 0.67
CA TYR A 549 1.11 13.52 1.18
C TYR A 549 2.05 12.99 0.10
N GLU A 550 3.36 12.88 0.40
CA GLU A 550 4.39 12.47 -0.56
C GLU A 550 4.29 13.24 -1.90
N ASN A 551 4.13 14.58 -1.82
CA ASN A 551 3.96 15.50 -2.94
C ASN A 551 2.66 15.32 -3.76
N GLN A 552 1.72 14.50 -3.29
CA GLN A 552 0.41 14.34 -3.92
C GLN A 552 -0.63 15.14 -3.13
N LEU A 553 -1.39 15.99 -3.82
CA LEU A 553 -2.49 16.70 -3.21
C LEU A 553 -3.56 15.71 -2.75
N MET A 554 -3.89 15.77 -1.45
CA MET A 554 -4.92 14.93 -0.82
C MET A 554 -6.25 15.63 -0.67
N GLY A 555 -6.27 16.96 -0.72
CA GLY A 555 -7.46 17.79 -0.58
C GLY A 555 -7.17 19.06 0.22
N GLU A 556 -8.24 19.70 0.66
CA GLU A 556 -8.23 20.93 1.46
C GLU A 556 -8.89 20.69 2.81
N THR A 557 -8.42 21.39 3.86
CA THR A 557 -9.03 21.31 5.19
C THR A 557 -10.45 21.86 5.19
N ASN A 558 -11.33 21.21 5.94
CA ASN A 558 -12.72 21.60 6.08
C ASN A 558 -12.90 22.88 6.92
N SER A 559 -14.14 23.32 7.11
CA SER A 559 -14.48 24.53 7.87
C SER A 559 -13.97 24.55 9.33
N GLN A 560 -13.60 23.41 9.88
CA GLN A 560 -13.01 23.27 11.21
C GLN A 560 -11.47 23.09 11.17
N GLY A 561 -10.84 23.17 9.99
CA GLY A 561 -9.41 23.02 9.81
C GLY A 561 -8.92 21.57 9.81
N TYR A 562 -9.75 20.59 9.49
CA TYR A 562 -9.36 19.18 9.43
C TYR A 562 -9.38 18.62 8.01
N LEU A 563 -8.39 17.79 7.70
CA LEU A 563 -8.40 16.91 6.52
C LEU A 563 -7.93 15.51 6.93
N LEU A 564 -8.64 14.49 6.51
CA LEU A 564 -8.19 13.12 6.70
C LEU A 564 -7.44 12.60 5.48
N VAL A 565 -6.29 11.98 5.72
CA VAL A 565 -5.49 11.25 4.73
C VAL A 565 -5.68 9.75 5.01
N PRO A 566 -6.57 9.05 4.28
CA PRO A 566 -7.06 7.73 4.66
C PRO A 566 -6.16 6.57 4.26
N ARG A 567 -5.12 6.82 3.45
CA ARG A 567 -4.26 5.80 2.85
C ARG A 567 -2.81 6.11 3.11
N VAL A 568 -2.35 5.78 4.30
CA VAL A 568 -0.98 5.96 4.72
C VAL A 568 -0.33 4.59 4.89
N SER A 569 0.87 4.42 4.35
CA SER A 569 1.65 3.21 4.57
C SER A 569 2.16 3.17 6.00
N ALA A 570 1.77 2.14 6.76
CA ALA A 570 2.22 1.98 8.13
C ALA A 570 3.74 1.78 8.20
N TRP A 571 4.37 2.32 9.24
CA TRP A 571 5.80 2.23 9.56
C TRP A 571 6.75 2.90 8.57
N TYR A 572 6.24 3.44 7.45
CA TYR A 572 7.04 4.20 6.49
C TYR A 572 7.04 5.68 6.82
N PRO A 573 8.20 6.32 6.94
CA PRO A 573 8.28 7.75 7.16
C PRO A 573 7.82 8.49 5.89
N ALA A 574 6.69 9.14 5.99
CA ALA A 574 6.10 9.89 4.90
C ALA A 574 6.12 11.39 5.15
N LYS A 575 6.21 12.16 4.09
CA LYS A 575 6.18 13.61 4.11
C LYS A 575 4.75 14.13 4.04
N TYR A 576 4.39 14.99 4.97
CA TYR A 576 3.15 15.74 4.98
C TYR A 576 3.47 17.22 4.88
N GLU A 577 2.75 17.93 4.04
CA GLU A 577 3.04 19.32 3.71
C GLU A 577 1.75 20.11 3.56
N ILE A 578 1.75 21.36 4.04
CA ILE A 578 0.69 22.34 3.79
C ILE A 578 1.18 23.41 2.81
N ASN A 579 0.29 23.90 1.97
CA ASN A 579 0.63 24.98 1.04
C ASN A 579 0.52 26.34 1.74
N THR A 580 1.63 26.99 1.96
CA THR A 580 1.68 28.32 2.60
C THR A 580 1.04 29.43 1.78
N LEU A 581 0.91 29.26 0.46
CA LEU A 581 0.25 30.23 -0.39
C LEU A 581 -1.27 30.29 -0.16
N ASP A 582 -1.85 29.28 0.47
CA ASP A 582 -3.26 29.25 0.84
C ASP A 582 -3.53 29.95 2.17
N LEU A 583 -2.46 30.29 2.91
CA LEU A 583 -2.60 31.06 4.16
C LEU A 583 -2.96 32.50 3.86
N PRO A 584 -3.89 33.10 4.62
CA PRO A 584 -4.09 34.54 4.58
C PRO A 584 -2.78 35.29 4.89
N ALA A 585 -2.63 36.47 4.33
CA ALA A 585 -1.40 37.24 4.46
C ALA A 585 -1.07 37.67 5.92
N ASP A 586 -2.05 37.62 6.80
CA ASP A 586 -1.94 37.89 8.25
C ASP A 586 -1.74 36.62 9.10
N MET A 587 -1.42 35.50 8.45
CA MET A 587 -1.20 34.22 9.11
C MET A 587 0.14 33.60 8.73
N THR A 588 0.73 32.86 9.64
CA THR A 588 1.97 32.11 9.43
C THR A 588 1.90 30.74 10.11
N SER A 589 2.73 29.82 9.65
CA SER A 589 2.91 28.53 10.30
C SER A 589 4.38 28.31 10.65
N SER A 590 4.64 27.86 11.87
CA SER A 590 5.99 27.52 12.31
C SER A 590 6.52 26.21 11.70
N SER A 591 5.63 25.40 11.14
CA SER A 591 5.97 24.14 10.48
C SER A 591 5.07 23.94 9.29
N VAL A 592 5.63 23.83 8.11
CA VAL A 592 4.89 23.61 6.86
C VAL A 592 5.10 22.22 6.29
N GLU A 593 6.09 21.51 6.79
CA GLU A 593 6.43 20.14 6.41
C GLU A 593 6.75 19.33 7.67
N GLN A 594 6.24 18.10 7.73
CA GLN A 594 6.62 17.13 8.76
C GLN A 594 6.78 15.75 8.13
N ARG A 595 7.80 15.01 8.57
CA ARG A 595 8.06 13.64 8.17
C ARG A 595 8.05 12.73 9.39
N PHE A 596 7.22 11.68 9.34
CA PHE A 596 7.09 10.69 10.41
C PHE A 596 6.44 9.41 9.90
N ALA A 597 6.54 8.34 10.69
CA ALA A 597 5.85 7.08 10.47
C ALA A 597 4.60 6.96 11.35
N VAL A 598 3.59 6.23 10.89
CA VAL A 598 2.36 5.92 11.64
C VAL A 598 2.32 4.42 11.91
N LYS A 599 1.86 4.01 13.10
CA LYS A 599 1.69 2.60 13.46
C LYS A 599 0.64 1.93 12.60
N ARG A 600 0.80 0.63 12.35
CA ARG A 600 -0.15 -0.18 11.58
C ARG A 600 -1.56 -0.08 12.16
N GLN A 601 -2.55 0.00 11.27
CA GLN A 601 -3.98 0.01 11.60
C GLN A 601 -4.37 1.04 12.66
N SER A 602 -3.64 2.15 12.72
CA SER A 602 -3.87 3.25 13.65
C SER A 602 -3.95 4.60 12.95
N GLY A 603 -4.40 5.60 13.68
CA GLY A 603 -4.44 6.98 13.22
C GLY A 603 -3.49 7.87 14.01
N TYR A 604 -3.00 8.92 13.39
CA TYR A 604 -2.19 9.95 14.04
C TYR A 604 -2.78 11.33 13.77
N LEU A 605 -2.90 12.15 14.84
CA LEU A 605 -3.29 13.55 14.73
C LEU A 605 -2.05 14.40 14.46
N LEU A 606 -1.95 14.89 13.23
CA LEU A 606 -0.89 15.78 12.79
C LEU A 606 -1.36 17.23 12.87
N HIS A 607 -0.72 18.02 13.71
CA HIS A 607 -1.04 19.43 13.85
C HIS A 607 0.00 20.30 13.16
N PHE A 608 -0.46 21.16 12.24
CA PHE A 608 0.28 22.29 11.68
C PHE A 608 -0.24 23.56 12.34
N PRO A 609 0.49 24.13 13.33
CA PRO A 609 0.01 25.30 14.05
C PRO A 609 0.03 26.53 13.14
N ILE A 610 -1.14 27.09 12.90
CA ILE A 610 -1.30 28.34 12.17
C ILE A 610 -1.59 29.44 13.18
N THR A 611 -0.75 30.44 13.20
CA THR A 611 -0.83 31.56 14.14
C THR A 611 -0.94 32.89 13.40
N PRO A 612 -1.63 33.87 13.98
CA PRO A 612 -1.66 35.19 13.39
C PRO A 612 -0.25 35.78 13.28
N LEU A 613 0.07 36.27 12.09
CA LEU A 613 1.29 37.01 11.84
C LEU A 613 1.01 38.47 12.15
N ARG A 614 1.57 38.98 13.23
CA ARG A 614 1.60 40.44 13.48
C ARG A 614 2.73 41.06 12.64
N ALA A 615 2.42 41.40 11.40
CA ALA A 615 3.35 42.02 10.48
C ALA A 615 2.75 43.27 9.88
N ALA A 616 3.61 44.19 9.50
CA ALA A 616 3.22 45.42 8.83
C ALA A 616 4.35 46.00 7.98
N SER A 617 3.96 46.77 6.96
CA SER A 617 4.89 47.71 6.33
C SER A 617 5.02 48.96 7.19
N VAL A 618 6.22 49.34 7.49
CA VAL A 618 6.52 50.56 8.28
C VAL A 618 7.30 51.51 7.41
N ILE A 619 6.91 52.76 7.39
CA ILE A 619 7.57 53.81 6.61
C ILE A 619 8.39 54.64 7.59
N LEU A 620 9.70 54.80 7.32
CA LEU A 620 10.63 55.50 8.17
C LEU A 620 11.25 56.71 7.41
N TYR A 621 11.10 57.88 7.98
CA TYR A 621 11.65 59.14 7.44
C TYR A 621 12.61 59.74 8.43
N ASP A 622 13.55 60.56 7.93
CA ASP A 622 14.41 61.35 8.78
C ASP A 622 13.71 62.62 9.31
N GLN A 623 14.42 63.44 10.07
CA GLN A 623 13.91 64.67 10.65
C GLN A 623 13.63 65.78 9.60
N HIS A 624 14.07 65.62 8.35
CA HIS A 624 13.84 66.55 7.24
C HIS A 624 12.66 66.15 6.37
N GLY A 625 12.08 64.95 6.62
CA GLY A 625 10.99 64.42 5.86
C GLY A 625 11.43 63.61 4.63
N ASP A 626 12.69 63.24 4.55
CA ASP A 626 13.24 62.39 3.51
C ASP A 626 13.18 60.91 3.95
N PRO A 627 12.90 59.95 3.05
CA PRO A 627 12.92 58.53 3.37
C PRO A 627 14.30 58.09 3.87
N LEU A 628 14.35 57.20 4.89
CA LEU A 628 15.61 56.59 5.28
C LEU A 628 16.27 55.87 4.11
N PRO A 629 17.62 55.95 3.99
CA PRO A 629 18.35 55.34 2.89
C PRO A 629 18.08 53.83 2.76
N VAL A 630 18.03 53.34 1.54
CA VAL A 630 17.94 51.90 1.23
C VAL A 630 19.12 51.17 1.89
N SER A 631 18.87 49.97 2.40
CA SER A 631 19.85 49.17 3.16
C SER A 631 20.19 49.71 4.55
N THR A 632 19.44 50.68 5.07
CA THR A 632 19.50 50.98 6.51
C THR A 632 19.11 49.73 7.30
N THR A 633 19.98 49.30 8.22
CA THR A 633 19.75 48.15 9.07
C THR A 633 18.90 48.53 10.28
N LEU A 634 17.85 47.77 10.52
CA LEU A 634 16.99 47.93 11.69
C LEU A 634 17.20 46.79 12.66
N THR A 635 17.28 47.07 13.92
CA THR A 635 17.34 46.08 14.99
C THR A 635 16.22 46.33 15.99
N ARG A 636 15.60 45.23 16.42
CA ARG A 636 14.59 45.18 17.47
C ARG A 636 14.94 44.06 18.44
N ASP A 637 14.64 44.21 19.72
CA ASP A 637 14.95 43.21 20.72
C ASP A 637 14.36 41.84 20.38
N GLY A 638 15.23 40.83 20.31
CA GLY A 638 14.84 39.44 20.06
C GLY A 638 14.44 39.11 18.62
N GLN A 639 14.62 40.02 17.65
CA GLN A 639 14.31 39.83 16.25
C GLN A 639 15.58 39.79 15.37
N GLN A 640 15.46 39.23 14.18
CA GLN A 640 16.50 39.31 13.16
C GLN A 640 16.56 40.71 12.59
N ASN A 641 17.73 41.10 12.04
CA ASN A 641 17.90 42.39 11.39
C ASN A 641 16.98 42.54 10.18
N GLU A 642 16.30 43.66 10.10
CA GLU A 642 15.43 44.05 9.00
C GLU A 642 16.12 45.17 8.19
N TYR A 643 15.73 45.35 6.93
CA TYR A 643 16.39 46.35 6.06
C TYR A 643 15.36 47.26 5.41
N VAL A 644 15.67 48.54 5.38
CA VAL A 644 14.86 49.56 4.71
C VAL A 644 14.99 49.39 3.19
N GLY A 645 13.87 49.34 2.52
CA GLY A 645 13.76 49.33 1.07
C GLY A 645 13.59 50.73 0.47
N TYR A 646 13.06 50.80 -0.73
CA TYR A 646 12.74 52.06 -1.40
C TYR A 646 11.66 52.85 -0.62
N ASP A 647 11.68 54.15 -0.75
CA ASP A 647 10.75 55.09 -0.11
C ASP A 647 10.65 54.94 1.41
N GLY A 648 11.73 54.46 2.06
CA GLY A 648 11.78 54.28 3.51
C GLY A 648 10.91 53.13 4.03
N ILE A 649 10.43 52.22 3.16
CA ILE A 649 9.54 51.14 3.51
C ILE A 649 10.36 49.94 4.03
N VAL A 650 9.95 49.40 5.18
CA VAL A 650 10.47 48.14 5.74
C VAL A 650 9.32 47.21 6.08
N TRP A 651 9.49 45.93 5.79
CA TRP A 651 8.62 44.89 6.25
C TRP A 651 9.07 44.39 7.63
N MET A 652 8.17 44.45 8.61
CA MET A 652 8.43 44.03 9.98
C MET A 652 7.46 42.90 10.38
N GLU A 653 8.03 41.82 10.92
CA GLU A 653 7.27 40.68 11.44
C GLU A 653 7.35 40.61 12.96
N ASN A 654 6.48 39.79 13.57
CA ASN A 654 6.44 39.57 15.03
C ASN A 654 6.32 40.88 15.83
N LEU A 655 5.46 41.77 15.37
CA LEU A 655 5.27 43.06 16.03
C LEU A 655 4.61 42.90 17.41
N ALA A 656 5.22 43.48 18.42
CA ALA A 656 4.61 43.70 19.72
C ALA A 656 3.67 44.92 19.67
N VAL A 657 2.87 45.12 20.72
CA VAL A 657 2.06 46.35 20.83
C VAL A 657 2.96 47.60 20.82
N HIS A 658 4.10 47.53 21.48
CA HIS A 658 5.13 48.57 21.48
C HIS A 658 6.45 48.01 20.95
N ASN A 659 7.02 48.63 19.95
CA ASN A 659 8.27 48.19 19.29
C ASN A 659 9.26 49.34 19.29
N ALA A 660 10.37 49.16 19.95
CA ALA A 660 11.52 50.06 19.86
C ALA A 660 12.36 49.65 18.62
N ILE A 661 12.58 50.59 17.72
CA ILE A 661 13.30 50.39 16.46
C ILE A 661 14.61 51.15 16.56
N HIS A 662 15.72 50.47 16.41
CA HIS A 662 17.04 51.04 16.30
C HIS A 662 17.54 50.94 14.87
N ALA A 663 17.86 52.05 14.23
CA ALA A 663 18.27 52.06 12.85
C ALA A 663 19.72 52.56 12.70
N GLU A 664 20.46 51.88 11.83
CA GLU A 664 21.82 52.28 11.42
C GLU A 664 21.86 52.42 9.89
N THR A 665 22.11 53.63 9.44
CA THR A 665 22.23 53.93 8.01
C THR A 665 23.56 53.44 7.43
N PRO A 666 23.66 53.23 6.10
CA PRO A 666 24.91 52.79 5.47
C PRO A 666 26.11 53.71 5.69
N ASP A 667 25.88 54.98 6.02
CA ASP A 667 26.90 55.96 6.36
C ASP A 667 27.19 56.03 7.87
N GLY A 668 26.65 55.08 8.67
CA GLY A 668 26.95 54.93 10.09
C GLY A 668 26.19 55.88 11.03
N ARG A 669 25.18 56.59 10.55
CA ARG A 669 24.32 57.41 11.42
C ARG A 669 23.27 56.51 12.10
N LEU A 670 23.02 56.80 13.36
CA LEU A 670 22.05 56.07 14.18
C LEU A 670 20.78 56.90 14.40
N CYS A 671 19.65 56.24 14.46
CA CYS A 671 18.40 56.84 14.94
C CYS A 671 17.52 55.82 15.62
N ASN A 672 16.57 56.32 16.41
CA ASN A 672 15.58 55.50 17.11
C ASN A 672 14.17 55.96 16.73
N ALA A 673 13.28 55.01 16.59
CA ALA A 673 11.87 55.27 16.39
C ALA A 673 11.03 54.32 17.25
N GLU A 674 9.82 54.71 17.58
CA GLU A 674 8.87 53.87 18.32
C GLU A 674 7.65 53.63 17.46
N LEU A 675 7.27 52.35 17.35
CA LEU A 675 6.04 51.93 16.67
C LEU A 675 5.07 51.35 17.69
N THR A 676 3.89 51.94 17.78
CA THR A 676 2.77 51.39 18.54
C THR A 676 1.77 50.81 17.57
N VAL A 677 1.49 49.51 17.71
CA VAL A 677 0.55 48.75 16.92
C VAL A 677 -0.71 48.52 17.73
N ALA A 678 -1.89 48.61 17.10
CA ALA A 678 -3.14 48.34 17.78
C ALA A 678 -3.18 46.89 18.32
N ASP A 679 -3.70 46.73 19.52
CA ASP A 679 -3.83 45.37 20.13
C ASP A 679 -4.93 44.52 19.50
N THR A 680 -5.74 45.10 18.62
CA THR A 680 -6.78 44.37 17.84
C THR A 680 -6.13 43.64 16.68
N LYS A 681 -6.56 42.35 16.46
CA LYS A 681 -6.12 41.57 15.29
C LYS A 681 -6.57 42.27 14.00
N PRO A 682 -5.65 42.81 13.18
CA PRO A 682 -6.04 43.41 11.90
C PRO A 682 -6.52 42.30 10.95
N LYS A 683 -7.55 42.59 10.18
CA LYS A 683 -8.06 41.70 9.13
C LYS A 683 -7.25 41.75 7.82
N SER A 684 -6.24 42.62 7.77
CA SER A 684 -5.35 42.82 6.61
C SER A 684 -4.03 43.40 7.06
N LEU A 685 -3.02 43.21 6.23
CA LEU A 685 -1.72 43.84 6.45
C LEU A 685 -1.85 45.37 6.52
N MET A 686 -1.29 45.93 7.57
CA MET A 686 -1.35 47.37 7.83
C MET A 686 -0.05 48.04 7.38
N THR A 687 -0.14 49.32 7.00
CA THR A 687 1.00 50.17 6.78
C THR A 687 0.98 51.27 7.84
N TYR A 688 2.08 51.41 8.58
CA TYR A 688 2.27 52.40 9.62
C TYR A 688 3.29 53.46 9.17
N GLY A 689 3.09 54.63 9.60
CA GLY A 689 4.04 55.72 9.34
C GLY A 689 3.50 56.82 8.40
N PRO A 690 4.34 57.77 7.96
CA PRO A 690 5.78 57.79 8.22
C PRO A 690 6.11 58.04 9.68
N LEU A 691 7.02 57.21 10.25
CA LEU A 691 7.62 57.43 11.56
C LEU A 691 8.91 58.25 11.39
N VAL A 692 9.10 59.26 12.21
CA VAL A 692 10.30 60.07 12.18
C VAL A 692 11.40 59.42 13.01
N CYS A 693 12.54 59.13 12.38
CA CYS A 693 13.74 58.60 12.97
C CYS A 693 14.85 59.64 12.85
N ALA A 694 15.02 60.45 13.89
CA ALA A 694 15.99 61.59 13.84
C ALA A 694 17.44 61.05 13.82
N LEU A 695 18.10 61.23 12.67
CA LEU A 695 19.47 60.76 12.46
C LEU A 695 20.48 61.53 13.29
N SER A 696 21.43 60.82 13.92
CA SER A 696 22.61 61.42 14.60
C SER A 696 23.46 62.13 13.59
N PRO A 697 24.29 63.13 14.07
CA PRO A 697 25.33 63.73 13.23
C PRO A 697 26.26 62.67 12.65
N LEU A 698 26.81 62.94 11.45
CA LEU A 698 27.82 62.04 10.88
C LEU A 698 28.95 61.81 11.88
N PRO A 699 29.45 60.59 12.06
CA PRO A 699 30.61 60.31 12.85
C PRO A 699 31.76 61.14 12.29
N THR A 700 32.31 62.02 13.09
CA THR A 700 33.53 62.75 12.72
C THR A 700 34.65 61.73 12.56
N GLU A 701 35.21 61.60 11.35
CA GLU A 701 36.47 60.90 11.14
C GLU A 701 37.52 61.45 12.08
N THR A 702 37.84 60.75 13.13
CA THR A 702 39.10 60.96 13.87
C THR A 702 40.21 60.42 12.97
N THR A 703 40.80 61.25 12.18
CA THR A 703 42.09 60.99 11.49
C THR A 703 43.12 60.57 12.53
N PRO A 704 43.93 59.49 12.30
CA PRO A 704 44.93 58.97 13.19
C PRO A 704 46.08 59.90 13.42
#